data_9e9fdf7929623ce1d0a2d0c3a762e621
#
_entry.id   9e9fdf7929623ce1d0a2d0c3a762e621
#
_cell.length_a   1.000
_cell.length_b   1.000
_cell.length_c   1.000
_cell.angle_alpha   90.00
_cell.angle_beta   90.00
_cell.angle_gamma   90.00
#
_symmetry.space_group_name_H-M   'P 1'
#
loop_
_entity.id
_entity.type
_entity.pdbx_description
1 polymer ?
#
loop_
_entity_poly.entity_id
_entity_poly.type
_entity_poly.pdbx_seq_one_letter_code
_entity_poly.pdbx_strand_id
1 'polypeptide(L)'
;MMNLHDNCCEWLLEGLTMKAVVMAGGEGSRLRPLTIGRPKPMVPIVNAPVMEHILGLLKRHGITEVVVTLQYMSNTIQDYFGDGSEFGMVIHYTVEETPLGTAGSVKNAEHLLDEPFIVISGDALTDFDLEKVISFHREREAMATLTLYQVPNPLEYGVVILDEENRVTRFLEKPSWGEVFSDTVNTGIYVLDPGIFKYVPSGKSVDWSNDVFPQLLQNSDPMFGYVASGYWCDVGSLQEYVRANADMLQELVNLPLPGEISSGRIWRSNQDGEPDAVIHPTARVYGPVFLGKGVEVRAGAVIHGPTVIGDYTVVEERATIDRSVIWTNGYIGDGADLNGALIGKQVSLKSGTVVFEGAVIGDNCTIGEGAVVRPNVKLWPNKEVDPGATVASSLIWGNQARRSIFTATGVSGLANVEMVPEFAARVGAAYGSTLPRGSRVTVNRDRSRAARMIKRAIIAGLPSAGIDVLDIGDVPVPVARYETRASGAMGGIHVRLSPADWRQIELSLLDGRGLNIDKNGQRRIETSFFREDFRRVPVTEIGAISVVGDVVARRYEDAFVNHCDKSAITTAHGRAVIDYGFGSTSSILPTLLGRIGAETITVNAATGQAFGRRTATQYDQDLRHLSAICRAIGAQAGAMMDNDGTRIDLI
;
A
#
# COMPACT_ATOMS: atom_id res chain seq x y z
N MET A 1 -48.88 7.35 -62.08
CA MET A 1 -48.18 8.10 -61.03
C MET A 1 -47.78 7.08 -60.00
N MET A 2 -46.60 6.57 -60.19
CA MET A 2 -46.02 5.55 -59.30
C MET A 2 -45.36 6.24 -58.08
N ASN A 3 -45.67 5.73 -56.90
CA ASN A 3 -45.16 6.17 -55.64
C ASN A 3 -43.60 5.97 -55.54
N LEU A 4 -42.91 7.10 -55.44
CA LEU A 4 -41.46 7.19 -55.19
C LEU A 4 -41.23 7.67 -53.76
N HIS A 5 -41.80 7.00 -52.75
CA HIS A 5 -41.62 7.45 -51.37
C HIS A 5 -41.38 6.34 -50.32
N ASP A 6 -41.17 5.07 -50.73
CA ASP A 6 -41.04 3.98 -49.76
C ASP A 6 -39.65 3.31 -49.71
N ASN A 7 -38.62 3.84 -50.39
CA ASN A 7 -37.29 3.19 -50.41
C ASN A 7 -36.16 3.93 -49.66
N CYS A 8 -36.45 4.93 -48.85
CA CYS A 8 -35.39 5.64 -48.10
C CYS A 8 -35.26 5.24 -46.64
N CYS A 9 -36.16 4.41 -46.07
CA CYS A 9 -36.11 4.02 -44.66
C CYS A 9 -35.62 2.59 -44.40
N GLU A 10 -35.47 1.76 -45.42
CA GLU A 10 -34.99 0.36 -45.26
C GLU A 10 -33.46 0.22 -45.13
N TRP A 11 -32.69 1.26 -45.50
CA TRP A 11 -31.22 1.23 -45.37
C TRP A 11 -30.70 1.67 -43.99
N LEU A 12 -31.56 2.05 -43.05
CA LEU A 12 -31.22 2.52 -41.72
C LEU A 12 -31.38 1.45 -40.62
N LEU A 13 -31.73 0.20 -40.98
CA LEU A 13 -31.97 -0.90 -40.04
C LEU A 13 -31.14 -2.17 -40.32
N GLU A 14 -30.15 -2.15 -41.21
CA GLU A 14 -29.09 -3.15 -41.15
C GLU A 14 -28.21 -2.81 -39.94
N GLY A 15 -28.53 -3.44 -38.80
CA GLY A 15 -27.84 -3.24 -37.54
C GLY A 15 -26.33 -3.39 -37.73
N LEU A 16 -25.58 -2.47 -37.16
CA LEU A 16 -24.14 -2.55 -37.03
C LEU A 16 -23.78 -3.91 -36.44
N THR A 17 -23.40 -4.89 -37.27
CA THR A 17 -22.91 -6.21 -36.81
C THR A 17 -21.42 -6.15 -36.43
N MET A 18 -20.99 -5.03 -35.84
CA MET A 18 -19.60 -4.86 -35.39
C MET A 18 -19.38 -5.47 -34.00
N LYS A 19 -18.33 -6.22 -33.84
CA LYS A 19 -17.90 -6.78 -32.54
C LYS A 19 -16.99 -5.77 -31.83
N ALA A 20 -17.00 -5.84 -30.49
CA ALA A 20 -16.04 -5.09 -29.69
C ALA A 20 -15.08 -6.02 -28.94
N VAL A 21 -13.86 -5.56 -28.74
CA VAL A 21 -12.89 -6.17 -27.83
C VAL A 21 -12.64 -5.23 -26.67
N VAL A 22 -12.96 -5.69 -25.45
CA VAL A 22 -12.65 -4.95 -24.22
C VAL A 22 -11.38 -5.53 -23.60
N MET A 23 -10.32 -4.72 -23.56
CA MET A 23 -9.05 -5.12 -22.95
C MET A 23 -9.12 -4.97 -21.43
N ALA A 24 -9.25 -6.08 -20.70
CA ALA A 24 -9.49 -6.10 -19.26
C ALA A 24 -8.40 -6.85 -18.46
N GLY A 25 -7.19 -7.00 -18.99
CA GLY A 25 -6.08 -7.74 -18.37
C GLY A 25 -5.27 -6.99 -17.32
N GLY A 26 -5.52 -5.69 -17.09
CA GLY A 26 -4.68 -4.82 -16.26
C GLY A 26 -4.78 -5.04 -14.75
N GLU A 27 -3.64 -5.13 -14.05
CA GLU A 27 -3.55 -5.28 -12.58
C GLU A 27 -3.93 -4.00 -11.80
N GLY A 28 -3.74 -2.81 -12.38
CA GLY A 28 -4.08 -1.53 -11.75
C GLY A 28 -3.23 -1.17 -10.54
N SER A 29 -1.93 -1.41 -10.57
CA SER A 29 -1.02 -1.20 -9.42
C SER A 29 -1.00 0.24 -8.89
N ARG A 30 -1.23 1.26 -9.75
CA ARG A 30 -1.29 2.69 -9.37
C ARG A 30 -2.54 3.05 -8.54
N LEU A 31 -3.61 2.24 -8.62
CA LEU A 31 -4.84 2.40 -7.84
C LEU A 31 -4.78 1.69 -6.47
N ARG A 32 -3.69 0.98 -6.15
CA ARG A 32 -3.58 0.34 -4.83
C ARG A 32 -3.70 1.38 -3.69
N PRO A 33 -4.44 1.03 -2.62
CA PRO A 33 -4.89 -0.29 -2.19
C PRO A 33 -6.24 -0.78 -2.77
N LEU A 34 -6.95 0.01 -3.59
CA LEU A 34 -8.28 -0.32 -4.09
C LEU A 34 -8.32 -1.56 -5.00
N THR A 35 -7.22 -1.86 -5.69
CA THR A 35 -7.10 -2.98 -6.65
C THR A 35 -6.39 -4.21 -6.10
N ILE A 36 -6.21 -4.34 -4.78
CA ILE A 36 -5.56 -5.52 -4.20
C ILE A 36 -6.45 -6.77 -4.29
N GLY A 37 -7.76 -6.60 -4.13
CA GLY A 37 -8.73 -7.69 -4.16
C GLY A 37 -9.59 -7.73 -5.42
N ARG A 38 -9.27 -6.94 -6.47
CA ARG A 38 -10.04 -6.87 -7.72
C ARG A 38 -9.22 -6.34 -8.88
N PRO A 39 -9.52 -6.74 -10.13
CA PRO A 39 -8.86 -6.18 -11.30
C PRO A 39 -9.34 -4.74 -11.57
N LYS A 40 -8.52 -3.93 -12.25
CA LYS A 40 -8.79 -2.51 -12.51
C LYS A 40 -10.17 -2.24 -13.14
N PRO A 41 -10.65 -3.01 -14.13
CA PRO A 41 -11.97 -2.81 -14.74
C PRO A 41 -13.17 -2.97 -13.77
N MET A 42 -12.95 -3.61 -12.61
CA MET A 42 -13.96 -3.83 -11.57
C MET A 42 -13.97 -2.77 -10.47
N VAL A 43 -13.15 -1.73 -10.60
CA VAL A 43 -13.20 -0.58 -9.66
C VAL A 43 -14.49 0.21 -9.92
N PRO A 44 -15.34 0.45 -8.90
CA PRO A 44 -16.64 1.08 -9.14
C PRO A 44 -16.54 2.59 -9.33
N ILE A 45 -17.19 3.11 -10.35
CA ILE A 45 -17.48 4.54 -10.51
C ILE A 45 -18.99 4.71 -10.31
N VAL A 46 -19.36 5.57 -9.35
CA VAL A 46 -20.75 5.75 -8.92
C VAL A 46 -21.46 4.39 -8.74
N ASN A 47 -20.82 3.52 -7.95
CA ASN A 47 -21.31 2.20 -7.52
C ASN A 47 -21.43 1.12 -8.62
N ALA A 48 -21.03 1.37 -9.87
CA ALA A 48 -20.97 0.39 -10.94
C ALA A 48 -19.53 0.21 -11.44
N PRO A 49 -19.06 -1.02 -11.78
CA PRO A 49 -17.72 -1.23 -12.34
C PRO A 49 -17.44 -0.36 -13.57
N VAL A 50 -16.21 0.14 -13.73
CA VAL A 50 -15.82 0.91 -14.93
C VAL A 50 -16.20 0.15 -16.22
N MET A 51 -15.95 -1.15 -16.25
CA MET A 51 -16.27 -1.99 -17.41
C MET A 51 -17.78 -2.04 -17.70
N GLU A 52 -18.66 -1.94 -16.71
CA GLU A 52 -20.10 -1.90 -16.90
C GLU A 52 -20.53 -0.63 -17.65
N HIS A 53 -19.93 0.52 -17.33
CA HIS A 53 -20.14 1.78 -18.07
C HIS A 53 -19.71 1.64 -19.54
N ILE A 54 -18.58 0.96 -19.79
CA ILE A 54 -18.09 0.69 -21.16
C ILE A 54 -19.05 -0.22 -21.92
N LEU A 55 -19.53 -1.31 -21.31
CA LEU A 55 -20.51 -2.20 -21.92
C LEU A 55 -21.83 -1.46 -22.21
N GLY A 56 -22.27 -0.60 -21.31
CA GLY A 56 -23.41 0.27 -21.50
C GLY A 56 -23.23 1.25 -22.68
N LEU A 57 -22.02 1.81 -22.84
CA LEU A 57 -21.67 2.65 -24.00
C LEU A 57 -21.74 1.86 -25.31
N LEU A 58 -21.12 0.69 -25.38
CA LEU A 58 -21.15 -0.18 -26.55
C LEU A 58 -22.57 -0.56 -26.95
N LYS A 59 -23.38 -0.98 -25.97
CA LYS A 59 -24.80 -1.33 -26.20
C LYS A 59 -25.61 -0.15 -26.73
N ARG A 60 -25.40 1.06 -26.22
CA ARG A 60 -26.06 2.28 -26.69
C ARG A 60 -25.81 2.55 -28.18
N HIS A 61 -24.62 2.16 -28.67
CA HIS A 61 -24.24 2.26 -30.09
C HIS A 61 -24.52 0.98 -30.90
N GLY A 62 -25.38 0.07 -30.39
CA GLY A 62 -25.79 -1.13 -31.09
C GLY A 62 -24.76 -2.26 -31.14
N ILE A 63 -23.65 -2.13 -30.44
CA ILE A 63 -22.59 -3.15 -30.35
C ILE A 63 -22.91 -4.06 -29.16
N THR A 64 -23.48 -5.24 -29.45
CA THR A 64 -23.99 -6.18 -28.44
C THR A 64 -23.20 -7.47 -28.35
N GLU A 65 -22.26 -7.74 -29.26
CA GLU A 65 -21.34 -8.88 -29.18
C GLU A 65 -19.95 -8.38 -28.81
N VAL A 66 -19.42 -8.87 -27.66
CA VAL A 66 -18.18 -8.36 -27.05
C VAL A 66 -17.26 -9.51 -26.71
N VAL A 67 -15.99 -9.36 -27.05
CA VAL A 67 -14.91 -10.25 -26.59
C VAL A 67 -14.13 -9.54 -25.50
N VAL A 68 -14.01 -10.15 -24.32
CA VAL A 68 -13.26 -9.60 -23.19
C VAL A 68 -11.95 -10.35 -23.04
N THR A 69 -10.83 -9.64 -23.16
CA THR A 69 -9.51 -10.24 -22.96
C THR A 69 -9.09 -10.09 -21.51
N LEU A 70 -8.76 -11.21 -20.87
CA LEU A 70 -8.53 -11.33 -19.43
C LEU A 70 -7.14 -11.89 -19.12
N GLN A 71 -6.55 -11.43 -18.02
CA GLN A 71 -5.32 -11.96 -17.46
C GLN A 71 -5.38 -11.99 -15.93
N TYR A 72 -5.34 -10.83 -15.28
CA TYR A 72 -5.32 -10.73 -13.83
C TYR A 72 -6.71 -10.92 -13.24
N MET A 73 -6.86 -11.85 -12.28
CA MET A 73 -8.12 -12.16 -11.57
C MET A 73 -9.33 -12.34 -12.50
N SER A 74 -9.15 -13.11 -13.59
CA SER A 74 -10.15 -13.30 -14.64
C SER A 74 -11.52 -13.78 -14.12
N ASN A 75 -11.54 -14.65 -13.10
CA ASN A 75 -12.78 -15.17 -12.51
C ASN A 75 -13.67 -14.04 -11.96
N THR A 76 -13.09 -13.00 -11.37
CA THR A 76 -13.88 -11.89 -10.79
C THR A 76 -14.72 -11.15 -11.84
N ILE A 77 -14.18 -11.01 -13.06
CA ILE A 77 -14.90 -10.39 -14.17
C ILE A 77 -15.95 -11.36 -14.73
N GLN A 78 -15.56 -12.62 -14.94
CA GLN A 78 -16.49 -13.64 -15.46
C GLN A 78 -17.66 -13.92 -14.52
N ASP A 79 -17.42 -13.97 -13.19
CA ASP A 79 -18.47 -14.17 -12.20
C ASP A 79 -19.48 -13.00 -12.14
N TYR A 80 -19.02 -11.78 -12.42
CA TYR A 80 -19.88 -10.59 -12.40
C TYR A 80 -20.71 -10.42 -13.69
N PHE A 81 -20.10 -10.58 -14.86
CA PHE A 81 -20.74 -10.31 -16.13
C PHE A 81 -21.40 -11.55 -16.78
N GLY A 82 -21.06 -12.75 -16.31
CA GLY A 82 -21.58 -14.01 -16.84
C GLY A 82 -21.38 -14.14 -18.36
N ASP A 83 -22.41 -14.56 -19.07
CA ASP A 83 -22.44 -14.61 -20.54
C ASP A 83 -22.91 -13.28 -21.18
N GLY A 84 -23.18 -12.26 -20.36
CA GLY A 84 -23.67 -10.95 -20.81
C GLY A 84 -25.19 -10.84 -20.92
N SER A 85 -25.95 -11.92 -20.76
CA SER A 85 -27.41 -11.93 -20.95
C SER A 85 -28.15 -10.96 -20.02
N GLU A 86 -27.71 -10.82 -18.77
CA GLU A 86 -28.27 -9.86 -17.79
C GLU A 86 -28.07 -8.41 -18.23
N PHE A 87 -27.01 -8.14 -19.01
CA PHE A 87 -26.73 -6.82 -19.58
C PHE A 87 -27.35 -6.64 -20.97
N GLY A 88 -28.01 -7.68 -21.51
CA GLY A 88 -28.60 -7.71 -22.87
C GLY A 88 -27.52 -7.67 -23.94
N MET A 89 -26.43 -8.39 -23.74
CA MET A 89 -25.27 -8.54 -24.62
C MET A 89 -24.87 -10.01 -24.69
N VAL A 90 -23.93 -10.33 -25.59
CA VAL A 90 -23.25 -11.62 -25.67
C VAL A 90 -21.77 -11.36 -25.39
N ILE A 91 -21.23 -11.97 -24.33
CA ILE A 91 -19.85 -11.78 -23.92
C ILE A 91 -19.05 -13.07 -24.09
N HIS A 92 -18.00 -13.00 -24.89
CA HIS A 92 -17.00 -14.06 -25.03
C HIS A 92 -15.75 -13.70 -24.23
N TYR A 93 -15.08 -14.68 -23.66
CA TYR A 93 -13.86 -14.46 -22.86
C TYR A 93 -12.67 -15.16 -23.47
N THR A 94 -11.54 -14.45 -23.54
CA THR A 94 -10.23 -15.05 -23.83
C THR A 94 -9.30 -14.79 -22.64
N VAL A 95 -8.70 -15.86 -22.10
CA VAL A 95 -7.84 -15.77 -20.92
C VAL A 95 -6.39 -16.03 -21.33
N GLU A 96 -5.49 -15.17 -20.86
CA GLU A 96 -4.05 -15.28 -21.08
C GLU A 96 -3.38 -16.00 -19.92
N GLU A 97 -2.56 -17.02 -20.20
CA GLU A 97 -1.71 -17.67 -19.19
C GLU A 97 -0.49 -16.81 -18.82
N THR A 98 0.03 -16.07 -19.79
CA THR A 98 1.14 -15.13 -19.62
C THR A 98 0.78 -13.79 -20.27
N PRO A 99 1.28 -12.64 -19.75
CA PRO A 99 0.98 -11.33 -20.32
C PRO A 99 1.40 -11.22 -21.79
N LEU A 100 0.44 -11.04 -22.69
CA LEU A 100 0.67 -10.93 -24.13
C LEU A 100 0.77 -9.47 -24.62
N GLY A 101 0.63 -8.49 -23.74
CA GLY A 101 0.54 -7.09 -24.11
C GLY A 101 -0.79 -6.73 -24.74
N THR A 102 -0.99 -5.46 -25.09
CA THR A 102 -2.30 -4.95 -25.56
C THR A 102 -2.72 -5.53 -26.92
N ALA A 103 -1.79 -5.64 -27.88
CA ALA A 103 -2.06 -6.21 -29.19
C ALA A 103 -2.09 -7.74 -29.19
N GLY A 104 -1.18 -8.37 -28.45
CA GLY A 104 -1.13 -9.84 -28.34
C GLY A 104 -2.37 -10.41 -27.65
N SER A 105 -2.92 -9.70 -26.68
CA SER A 105 -4.18 -10.00 -26.01
C SER A 105 -5.36 -10.05 -27.01
N VAL A 106 -5.48 -9.05 -27.88
CA VAL A 106 -6.51 -9.01 -28.92
C VAL A 106 -6.26 -10.09 -29.98
N LYS A 107 -4.99 -10.36 -30.35
CA LYS A 107 -4.62 -11.47 -31.26
C LYS A 107 -5.09 -12.83 -30.76
N ASN A 108 -5.10 -13.04 -29.46
CA ASN A 108 -5.59 -14.29 -28.86
C ASN A 108 -7.09 -14.53 -29.16
N ALA A 109 -7.84 -13.45 -29.49
CA ALA A 109 -9.25 -13.49 -29.88
C ALA A 109 -9.46 -13.46 -31.41
N GLU A 110 -8.43 -13.51 -32.25
CA GLU A 110 -8.51 -13.37 -33.72
C GLU A 110 -9.56 -14.27 -34.37
N HIS A 111 -9.73 -15.50 -33.87
CA HIS A 111 -10.69 -16.46 -34.40
C HIS A 111 -12.16 -16.04 -34.27
N LEU A 112 -12.45 -14.99 -33.49
CA LEU A 112 -13.78 -14.38 -33.31
C LEU A 112 -13.93 -13.06 -34.09
N LEU A 113 -12.85 -12.56 -34.71
CA LEU A 113 -12.74 -11.22 -35.28
C LEU A 113 -12.45 -11.29 -36.78
N ASP A 114 -13.48 -11.62 -37.57
CA ASP A 114 -13.44 -11.83 -39.03
C ASP A 114 -13.87 -10.60 -39.84
N GLU A 115 -14.45 -9.59 -39.16
CA GLU A 115 -14.88 -8.30 -39.72
C GLU A 115 -14.21 -7.14 -38.94
N PRO A 116 -14.24 -5.90 -39.46
CA PRO A 116 -13.76 -4.75 -38.71
C PRO A 116 -14.38 -4.70 -37.33
N PHE A 117 -13.55 -4.42 -36.31
CA PHE A 117 -13.94 -4.47 -34.91
C PHE A 117 -13.42 -3.26 -34.14
N ILE A 118 -14.11 -2.92 -33.05
CA ILE A 118 -13.65 -1.87 -32.13
C ILE A 118 -12.87 -2.50 -30.96
N VAL A 119 -11.74 -1.91 -30.61
CA VAL A 119 -11.00 -2.21 -29.39
C VAL A 119 -11.18 -1.06 -28.41
N ILE A 120 -11.48 -1.36 -27.15
CA ILE A 120 -11.62 -0.37 -26.10
C ILE A 120 -10.93 -0.85 -24.82
N SER A 121 -10.23 0.07 -24.14
CA SER A 121 -9.60 -0.23 -22.86
C SER A 121 -10.66 -0.38 -21.77
N GLY A 122 -10.62 -1.47 -20.98
CA GLY A 122 -11.61 -1.81 -19.95
C GLY A 122 -11.55 -0.94 -18.69
N ASP A 123 -10.75 0.11 -18.70
CA ASP A 123 -10.45 0.97 -17.55
C ASP A 123 -10.58 2.47 -17.85
N ALA A 124 -11.11 2.84 -19.00
CA ALA A 124 -11.36 4.23 -19.40
C ALA A 124 -12.86 4.58 -19.32
N LEU A 125 -13.19 5.66 -18.64
CA LEU A 125 -14.54 6.22 -18.63
C LEU A 125 -14.68 7.19 -19.79
N THR A 126 -15.68 6.95 -20.66
CA THR A 126 -15.92 7.81 -21.85
C THR A 126 -17.37 7.79 -22.29
N ASP A 127 -17.80 8.85 -22.96
CA ASP A 127 -19.12 8.99 -23.58
C ASP A 127 -19.03 9.27 -25.08
N PHE A 128 -17.92 8.94 -25.73
CA PHE A 128 -17.71 9.20 -27.15
C PHE A 128 -18.78 8.61 -28.03
N ASP A 129 -19.08 9.32 -29.11
CA ASP A 129 -19.94 8.86 -30.19
C ASP A 129 -19.19 7.85 -31.09
N LEU A 130 -19.33 6.57 -30.76
CA LEU A 130 -18.63 5.50 -31.46
C LEU A 130 -19.09 5.32 -32.92
N GLU A 131 -20.34 5.68 -33.25
CA GLU A 131 -20.84 5.60 -34.64
C GLU A 131 -20.06 6.53 -35.57
N LYS A 132 -19.68 7.71 -35.08
CA LYS A 132 -18.85 8.64 -35.86
C LYS A 132 -17.45 8.10 -36.11
N VAL A 133 -16.84 7.45 -35.11
CA VAL A 133 -15.53 6.84 -35.27
C VAL A 133 -15.58 5.70 -36.29
N ILE A 134 -16.60 4.86 -36.20
CA ILE A 134 -16.82 3.72 -37.10
C ILE A 134 -17.08 4.19 -38.52
N SER A 135 -17.94 5.19 -38.69
CA SER A 135 -18.24 5.77 -40.01
C SER A 135 -16.98 6.37 -40.65
N PHE A 136 -16.20 7.13 -39.88
CA PHE A 136 -14.92 7.68 -40.32
C PHE A 136 -13.94 6.58 -40.77
N HIS A 137 -13.84 5.48 -40.02
CA HIS A 137 -13.00 4.34 -40.37
C HIS A 137 -13.40 3.74 -41.73
N ARG A 138 -14.69 3.53 -41.95
CA ARG A 138 -15.24 2.97 -43.20
C ARG A 138 -15.02 3.90 -44.38
N GLU A 139 -15.28 5.21 -44.20
CA GLU A 139 -15.09 6.22 -45.25
C GLU A 139 -13.65 6.35 -45.71
N ARG A 140 -12.70 6.09 -44.83
CA ARG A 140 -11.25 6.15 -45.11
C ARG A 140 -10.65 4.82 -45.57
N GLU A 141 -11.44 3.75 -45.61
CA GLU A 141 -10.95 2.38 -45.87
C GLU A 141 -9.68 2.10 -45.04
N ALA A 142 -9.72 2.47 -43.75
CA ALA A 142 -8.56 2.46 -42.88
C ALA A 142 -8.24 1.04 -42.42
N MET A 143 -6.95 0.72 -42.24
CA MET A 143 -6.52 -0.46 -41.54
C MET A 143 -6.61 -0.26 -40.01
N ALA A 144 -6.36 0.96 -39.57
CA ALA A 144 -6.50 1.36 -38.19
C ALA A 144 -6.98 2.80 -38.05
N THR A 145 -8.00 3.03 -37.24
CA THR A 145 -8.42 4.37 -36.81
C THR A 145 -8.24 4.49 -35.31
N LEU A 146 -7.41 5.42 -34.89
CA LEU A 146 -7.16 5.74 -33.50
C LEU A 146 -8.13 6.84 -33.06
N THR A 147 -8.89 6.59 -32.01
CA THR A 147 -9.69 7.64 -31.37
C THR A 147 -8.78 8.47 -30.49
N LEU A 148 -8.75 9.76 -30.72
CA LEU A 148 -7.85 10.71 -30.08
C LEU A 148 -8.65 11.73 -29.27
N TYR A 149 -8.02 12.28 -28.24
CA TYR A 149 -8.61 13.30 -27.37
C TYR A 149 -7.58 14.37 -27.02
N GLN A 150 -8.03 15.61 -26.86
CA GLN A 150 -7.15 16.71 -26.45
C GLN A 150 -7.08 16.84 -24.93
N VAL A 151 -5.88 16.83 -24.39
CA VAL A 151 -5.63 16.94 -22.95
C VAL A 151 -4.64 18.08 -22.62
N PRO A 152 -4.81 18.78 -21.48
CA PRO A 152 -3.88 19.85 -21.09
C PRO A 152 -2.46 19.38 -20.79
N ASN A 153 -2.29 18.12 -20.37
CA ASN A 153 -0.98 17.53 -20.06
C ASN A 153 -0.85 16.15 -20.75
N PRO A 154 -0.18 16.09 -21.93
CA PRO A 154 -0.10 14.85 -22.72
C PRO A 154 1.03 13.89 -22.30
N LEU A 155 1.90 14.23 -21.34
CA LEU A 155 3.13 13.47 -21.03
C LEU A 155 2.91 12.04 -20.54
N GLU A 156 1.74 11.75 -20.00
CA GLU A 156 1.42 10.41 -19.46
C GLU A 156 0.81 9.48 -20.52
N TYR A 157 0.59 9.98 -21.74
CA TYR A 157 -0.13 9.29 -22.82
C TYR A 157 0.70 9.17 -24.07
N GLY A 158 0.24 8.37 -25.02
CA GLY A 158 0.77 8.34 -26.38
C GLY A 158 0.31 9.58 -27.16
N VAL A 159 1.23 10.42 -27.58
CA VAL A 159 0.91 11.64 -28.39
C VAL A 159 0.90 11.31 -29.87
N VAL A 160 -0.11 11.78 -30.57
CA VAL A 160 -0.32 11.52 -32.01
C VAL A 160 -0.29 12.83 -32.79
N ILE A 161 0.41 12.82 -33.93
CA ILE A 161 0.47 13.94 -34.87
C ILE A 161 -0.24 13.52 -36.14
N LEU A 162 -1.19 14.36 -36.58
CA LEU A 162 -1.98 14.17 -37.78
C LEU A 162 -1.56 15.17 -38.87
N ASP A 163 -1.77 14.79 -40.16
CA ASP A 163 -1.75 15.72 -41.27
C ASP A 163 -3.15 16.36 -41.52
N GLU A 164 -3.28 17.13 -42.59
CA GLU A 164 -4.54 17.81 -42.95
C GLU A 164 -5.67 16.86 -43.34
N GLU A 165 -5.33 15.62 -43.75
CA GLU A 165 -6.28 14.55 -44.07
C GLU A 165 -6.61 13.65 -42.88
N ASN A 166 -6.14 13.98 -41.68
CA ASN A 166 -6.22 13.18 -40.45
C ASN A 166 -5.44 11.85 -40.51
N ARG A 167 -4.48 11.70 -41.42
CA ARG A 167 -3.57 10.55 -41.40
C ARG A 167 -2.55 10.70 -40.28
N VAL A 168 -2.30 9.62 -39.58
CA VAL A 168 -1.24 9.62 -38.53
C VAL A 168 0.13 9.71 -39.18
N THR A 169 0.88 10.76 -38.86
CA THR A 169 2.23 10.97 -39.37
C THR A 169 3.28 10.61 -38.34
N ARG A 170 2.96 10.70 -37.07
CA ARG A 170 3.88 10.36 -35.97
C ARG A 170 3.13 9.90 -34.74
N PHE A 171 3.69 8.91 -34.05
CA PHE A 171 3.22 8.40 -32.78
C PHE A 171 4.36 8.40 -31.77
N LEU A 172 4.18 8.96 -30.57
CA LEU A 172 5.18 9.05 -29.50
C LEU A 172 4.58 8.58 -28.18
N GLU A 173 4.98 7.43 -27.69
CA GLU A 173 4.51 6.92 -26.41
C GLU A 173 5.25 7.60 -25.24
N LYS A 174 4.50 8.27 -24.36
CA LYS A 174 4.97 8.98 -23.16
C LYS A 174 6.22 9.84 -23.40
N PRO A 175 6.11 10.86 -24.25
CA PRO A 175 7.24 11.70 -24.64
C PRO A 175 7.73 12.56 -23.47
N SER A 176 8.97 13.03 -23.55
CA SER A 176 9.48 14.09 -22.69
C SER A 176 8.95 15.48 -23.11
N TRP A 177 9.00 16.48 -22.23
CA TRP A 177 8.55 17.85 -22.55
C TRP A 177 9.18 18.44 -23.83
N GLY A 178 10.41 18.09 -24.13
CA GLY A 178 11.09 18.55 -25.34
C GLY A 178 10.62 17.89 -26.63
N GLU A 179 9.84 16.84 -26.56
CA GLU A 179 9.33 16.05 -27.69
C GLU A 179 7.85 16.26 -27.97
N VAL A 180 7.13 16.98 -27.07
CA VAL A 180 5.69 17.24 -27.19
C VAL A 180 5.45 18.41 -28.13
N PHE A 181 4.75 18.14 -29.25
CA PHE A 181 4.32 19.14 -30.23
C PHE A 181 2.80 19.12 -30.44
N SER A 182 2.07 18.30 -29.72
CA SER A 182 0.62 18.16 -29.81
C SER A 182 0.02 17.86 -28.45
N ASP A 183 -1.19 18.35 -28.20
CA ASP A 183 -2.01 18.05 -27.02
C ASP A 183 -2.98 16.87 -27.26
N THR A 184 -2.90 16.28 -28.46
CA THR A 184 -3.79 15.20 -28.92
C THR A 184 -3.19 13.84 -28.55
N VAL A 185 -3.91 13.10 -27.74
CA VAL A 185 -3.45 11.82 -27.17
C VAL A 185 -4.28 10.62 -27.61
N ASN A 186 -3.64 9.47 -27.62
CA ASN A 186 -4.25 8.17 -27.83
C ASN A 186 -5.12 7.77 -26.61
N THR A 187 -6.38 7.44 -26.86
CA THR A 187 -7.35 7.10 -25.81
C THR A 187 -7.43 5.62 -25.46
N GLY A 188 -6.76 4.74 -26.24
CA GLY A 188 -6.93 3.29 -26.11
C GLY A 188 -8.20 2.76 -26.75
N ILE A 189 -8.85 3.56 -27.63
CA ILE A 189 -10.04 3.17 -28.41
C ILE A 189 -9.66 3.18 -29.88
N TYR A 190 -9.85 2.03 -30.55
CA TYR A 190 -9.45 1.83 -31.93
C TYR A 190 -10.56 1.16 -32.74
N VAL A 191 -10.70 1.50 -34.01
CA VAL A 191 -11.42 0.68 -35.00
C VAL A 191 -10.36 0.06 -35.91
N LEU A 192 -10.35 -1.26 -36.00
CA LEU A 192 -9.30 -2.02 -36.67
C LEU A 192 -9.89 -2.96 -37.73
N ASP A 193 -9.22 -3.06 -38.87
CA ASP A 193 -9.46 -4.08 -39.87
C ASP A 193 -8.74 -5.38 -39.48
N PRO A 194 -9.31 -6.59 -39.65
CA PRO A 194 -8.65 -7.87 -39.31
C PRO A 194 -7.29 -8.06 -39.97
N GLY A 195 -7.02 -7.43 -41.12
CA GLY A 195 -5.71 -7.44 -41.76
C GLY A 195 -4.55 -6.92 -40.90
N ILE A 196 -4.87 -6.22 -39.79
CA ILE A 196 -3.86 -5.75 -38.82
C ILE A 196 -3.14 -6.90 -38.13
N PHE A 197 -3.78 -8.06 -38.01
CA PHE A 197 -3.21 -9.23 -37.32
C PHE A 197 -1.95 -9.80 -38.01
N LYS A 198 -1.67 -9.41 -39.27
CA LYS A 198 -0.40 -9.75 -39.94
C LYS A 198 0.83 -9.18 -39.21
N TYR A 199 0.64 -8.12 -38.39
CA TYR A 199 1.68 -7.46 -37.60
C TYR A 199 1.80 -8.01 -36.18
N VAL A 200 0.89 -8.88 -35.76
CA VAL A 200 0.86 -9.40 -34.40
C VAL A 200 1.17 -10.90 -34.41
N PRO A 201 2.39 -11.32 -34.09
CA PRO A 201 2.76 -12.75 -34.01
C PRO A 201 2.06 -13.42 -32.83
N SER A 202 1.53 -14.63 -33.07
CA SER A 202 0.85 -15.42 -32.03
C SER A 202 1.78 -15.78 -30.87
N GLY A 203 1.26 -15.74 -29.62
CA GLY A 203 1.96 -16.20 -28.42
C GLY A 203 3.14 -15.32 -27.97
N LYS A 204 3.25 -14.10 -28.49
CA LYS A 204 4.27 -13.13 -28.08
C LYS A 204 3.62 -11.93 -27.42
N SER A 205 4.35 -11.30 -26.49
CA SER A 205 3.95 -10.01 -25.93
C SER A 205 4.17 -8.92 -26.97
N VAL A 206 3.08 -8.29 -27.40
CA VAL A 206 3.06 -7.22 -28.42
C VAL A 206 2.13 -6.11 -27.97
N ASP A 207 2.59 -4.87 -28.09
CA ASP A 207 1.83 -3.67 -27.72
C ASP A 207 1.41 -2.87 -28.95
N TRP A 208 0.18 -2.32 -28.93
CA TRP A 208 -0.31 -1.49 -30.04
C TRP A 208 0.59 -0.29 -30.29
N SER A 209 0.89 0.45 -29.25
CA SER A 209 1.59 1.74 -29.33
C SER A 209 3.09 1.59 -29.63
N ASN A 210 3.72 0.59 -29.03
CA ASN A 210 5.17 0.41 -29.12
C ASN A 210 5.60 -0.47 -30.31
N ASP A 211 4.77 -1.42 -30.73
CA ASP A 211 5.16 -2.42 -31.71
C ASP A 211 4.36 -2.31 -33.02
N VAL A 212 3.02 -2.24 -32.95
CA VAL A 212 2.17 -2.36 -34.15
C VAL A 212 2.02 -1.04 -34.90
N PHE A 213 1.63 0.04 -34.24
CA PHE A 213 1.43 1.33 -34.91
C PHE A 213 2.70 1.88 -35.56
N PRO A 214 3.90 1.77 -34.98
CA PRO A 214 5.13 2.14 -35.68
C PRO A 214 5.41 1.31 -36.96
N GLN A 215 5.02 0.02 -36.98
CA GLN A 215 5.16 -0.81 -38.20
C GLN A 215 4.17 -0.39 -39.29
N LEU A 216 2.93 -0.04 -38.93
CA LEU A 216 1.95 0.51 -39.89
C LEU A 216 2.47 1.79 -40.52
N LEU A 217 3.05 2.70 -39.73
CA LEU A 217 3.66 3.95 -40.23
C LEU A 217 4.83 3.66 -41.19
N GLN A 218 5.72 2.75 -40.83
CA GLN A 218 6.87 2.37 -41.67
C GLN A 218 6.45 1.78 -43.01
N ASN A 219 5.37 0.99 -43.01
CA ASN A 219 4.84 0.34 -44.23
C ASN A 219 3.88 1.24 -45.00
N SER A 220 3.58 2.45 -44.52
CA SER A 220 2.62 3.38 -45.12
C SER A 220 1.20 2.80 -45.26
N ASP A 221 0.83 1.86 -44.37
CA ASP A 221 -0.55 1.35 -44.31
C ASP A 221 -1.52 2.46 -43.87
N PRO A 222 -2.80 2.42 -44.28
CA PRO A 222 -3.77 3.47 -43.98
C PRO A 222 -4.12 3.52 -42.49
N MET A 223 -3.44 4.41 -41.75
CA MET A 223 -3.68 4.68 -40.33
C MET A 223 -4.12 6.12 -40.14
N PHE A 224 -5.28 6.32 -39.52
CA PHE A 224 -5.91 7.63 -39.33
C PHE A 224 -6.19 7.89 -37.85
N GLY A 225 -6.29 9.18 -37.51
CA GLY A 225 -6.73 9.63 -36.20
C GLY A 225 -8.07 10.36 -36.28
N TYR A 226 -8.99 9.98 -35.40
CA TYR A 226 -10.25 10.68 -35.21
C TYR A 226 -10.23 11.43 -33.89
N VAL A 227 -10.23 12.77 -33.93
CA VAL A 227 -10.29 13.58 -32.70
C VAL A 227 -11.73 13.62 -32.22
N ALA A 228 -12.00 12.89 -31.15
CA ALA A 228 -13.33 12.75 -30.57
C ALA A 228 -13.69 13.96 -29.68
N SER A 229 -14.98 14.29 -29.67
CA SER A 229 -15.58 15.23 -28.74
C SER A 229 -16.39 14.48 -27.69
N GLY A 230 -16.47 15.01 -26.48
CA GLY A 230 -17.14 14.39 -25.35
C GLY A 230 -16.23 14.30 -24.16
N TYR A 231 -16.46 13.33 -23.30
CA TYR A 231 -15.67 13.07 -22.09
C TYR A 231 -14.79 11.85 -22.25
N TRP A 232 -13.57 11.95 -21.77
CA TRP A 232 -12.66 10.82 -21.65
C TRP A 232 -11.77 10.97 -20.42
N CYS A 233 -11.62 9.88 -19.65
CA CYS A 233 -10.75 9.80 -18.50
C CYS A 233 -10.16 8.38 -18.38
N ASP A 234 -8.83 8.25 -18.49
CA ASP A 234 -8.12 7.03 -18.06
C ASP A 234 -8.10 6.99 -16.54
N VAL A 235 -8.81 6.03 -15.96
CA VAL A 235 -8.86 5.83 -14.49
C VAL A 235 -7.56 5.19 -14.02
N GLY A 236 -6.43 5.83 -14.30
CA GLY A 236 -5.08 5.31 -14.08
C GLY A 236 -4.50 5.60 -12.70
N SER A 237 -5.03 6.56 -11.95
CA SER A 237 -4.55 6.97 -10.64
C SER A 237 -5.71 7.21 -9.67
N LEU A 238 -5.40 7.28 -8.36
CA LEU A 238 -6.41 7.60 -7.33
C LEU A 238 -7.04 8.98 -7.55
N GLN A 239 -6.28 9.95 -8.06
CA GLN A 239 -6.77 11.29 -8.37
C GLN A 239 -7.75 11.27 -9.53
N GLU A 240 -7.40 10.56 -10.64
CA GLU A 240 -8.29 10.35 -11.77
C GLU A 240 -9.56 9.59 -11.38
N TYR A 241 -9.43 8.63 -10.46
CA TYR A 241 -10.57 7.89 -9.92
C TYR A 241 -11.56 8.79 -9.16
N VAL A 242 -11.05 9.67 -8.27
CA VAL A 242 -11.90 10.65 -7.55
C VAL A 242 -12.55 11.61 -8.55
N ARG A 243 -11.78 12.11 -9.53
CA ARG A 243 -12.27 13.01 -10.56
C ARG A 243 -13.39 12.35 -11.40
N ALA A 244 -13.18 11.12 -11.85
CA ALA A 244 -14.19 10.39 -12.64
C ALA A 244 -15.54 10.23 -11.90
N ASN A 245 -15.50 9.92 -10.58
CA ASN A 245 -16.70 9.86 -9.75
C ASN A 245 -17.38 11.24 -9.64
N ALA A 246 -16.59 12.29 -9.43
CA ALA A 246 -17.12 13.66 -9.31
C ALA A 246 -17.72 14.14 -10.63
N ASP A 247 -17.05 13.92 -11.76
CA ASP A 247 -17.48 14.32 -13.10
C ASP A 247 -18.78 13.61 -13.50
N MET A 248 -18.92 12.33 -13.17
CA MET A 248 -20.17 11.58 -13.34
C MET A 248 -21.33 12.21 -12.57
N LEU A 249 -21.11 12.52 -11.27
CA LEU A 249 -22.14 13.14 -10.43
C LEU A 249 -22.47 14.58 -10.84
N GLN A 250 -21.51 15.29 -11.45
CA GLN A 250 -21.71 16.64 -11.97
C GLN A 250 -22.37 16.66 -13.36
N GLU A 251 -22.69 15.47 -13.91
CA GLU A 251 -23.29 15.29 -15.24
C GLU A 251 -22.40 15.82 -16.38
N LEU A 252 -21.06 15.82 -16.16
CA LEU A 252 -20.08 16.15 -17.20
C LEU A 252 -19.85 14.98 -18.17
N VAL A 253 -20.27 13.79 -17.80
CA VAL A 253 -20.20 12.55 -18.58
C VAL A 253 -21.61 12.18 -19.01
N ASN A 254 -21.84 12.07 -20.29
CA ASN A 254 -23.16 11.70 -20.84
C ASN A 254 -23.36 10.17 -20.81
N LEU A 255 -23.31 9.61 -19.61
CA LEU A 255 -23.66 8.22 -19.31
C LEU A 255 -24.80 8.17 -18.29
N PRO A 256 -25.66 7.16 -18.33
CA PRO A 256 -26.73 7.03 -17.35
C PRO A 256 -26.15 6.77 -15.96
N LEU A 257 -26.64 7.51 -14.98
CA LEU A 257 -26.40 7.22 -13.58
C LEU A 257 -27.41 6.18 -13.08
N PRO A 258 -27.01 5.24 -12.21
CA PRO A 258 -27.96 4.30 -11.63
C PRO A 258 -28.92 5.02 -10.68
N GLY A 259 -30.24 4.75 -10.80
CA GLY A 259 -31.27 5.24 -9.89
C GLY A 259 -31.99 6.51 -10.32
N GLU A 260 -32.81 7.04 -9.41
CA GLU A 260 -33.63 8.23 -9.62
C GLU A 260 -33.02 9.47 -8.96
N ILE A 261 -33.14 10.62 -9.62
CA ILE A 261 -32.70 11.91 -9.10
C ILE A 261 -33.82 12.58 -8.30
N SER A 262 -33.53 12.99 -7.07
CA SER A 262 -34.39 13.83 -6.24
C SER A 262 -33.91 15.30 -6.24
N SER A 263 -34.69 16.18 -5.58
CA SER A 263 -34.32 17.59 -5.44
C SER A 263 -32.92 17.75 -4.84
N GLY A 264 -32.13 18.71 -5.37
CA GLY A 264 -30.78 18.98 -4.90
C GLY A 264 -29.69 18.09 -5.46
N ARG A 265 -29.93 17.40 -6.58
CA ARG A 265 -29.01 16.45 -7.23
C ARG A 265 -28.58 15.33 -6.30
N ILE A 266 -29.56 14.65 -5.70
CA ILE A 266 -29.35 13.45 -4.90
C ILE A 266 -29.89 12.27 -5.70
N TRP A 267 -29.01 11.38 -6.15
CA TRP A 267 -29.37 10.12 -6.81
C TRP A 267 -29.56 9.04 -5.76
N ARG A 268 -30.66 8.30 -5.87
CA ARG A 268 -30.96 7.12 -5.05
C ARG A 268 -31.07 5.92 -5.96
N SER A 269 -30.35 4.87 -5.66
CA SER A 269 -30.50 3.61 -6.38
C SER A 269 -31.90 3.07 -6.14
N ASN A 270 -32.65 2.87 -7.20
CA ASN A 270 -33.98 2.28 -7.18
C ASN A 270 -33.96 1.03 -8.07
N GLN A 271 -33.90 -0.15 -7.45
CA GLN A 271 -34.03 -1.43 -8.14
C GLN A 271 -35.26 -2.15 -7.58
N ASP A 272 -36.09 -2.69 -8.45
CA ASP A 272 -37.37 -3.33 -8.11
C ASP A 272 -37.25 -4.31 -6.92
N GLY A 273 -38.00 -4.00 -5.85
CA GLY A 273 -38.16 -4.87 -4.70
C GLY A 273 -37.13 -4.76 -3.56
N GLU A 274 -36.16 -3.86 -3.68
CA GLU A 274 -35.15 -3.68 -2.65
C GLU A 274 -35.32 -2.36 -1.86
N PRO A 275 -34.82 -2.28 -0.60
CA PRO A 275 -34.98 -1.08 0.23
C PRO A 275 -34.23 0.11 -0.40
N ASP A 276 -34.98 1.17 -0.65
CA ASP A 276 -34.43 2.46 -1.05
C ASP A 276 -33.55 3.07 0.06
N ALA A 277 -32.69 4.02 -0.31
CA ALA A 277 -31.88 4.76 0.66
C ALA A 277 -32.78 5.55 1.64
N VAL A 278 -32.55 5.41 2.94
CA VAL A 278 -33.31 6.06 4.00
C VAL A 278 -32.51 7.23 4.56
N ILE A 279 -33.09 8.44 4.44
CA ILE A 279 -32.48 9.67 4.99
C ILE A 279 -33.34 10.16 6.16
N HIS A 280 -32.73 10.27 7.34
CA HIS A 280 -33.43 10.81 8.51
C HIS A 280 -33.84 12.29 8.26
N PRO A 281 -35.02 12.74 8.72
CA PRO A 281 -35.52 14.11 8.46
C PRO A 281 -34.61 15.25 8.96
N THR A 282 -33.76 14.99 9.95
CA THR A 282 -32.80 15.99 10.48
C THR A 282 -31.42 15.90 9.82
N ALA A 283 -31.17 14.92 8.96
CA ALA A 283 -29.93 14.85 8.18
C ALA A 283 -29.94 15.90 7.06
N ARG A 284 -28.77 16.39 6.70
CA ARG A 284 -28.58 17.40 5.67
C ARG A 284 -27.71 16.86 4.53
N VAL A 285 -28.26 16.75 3.34
CA VAL A 285 -27.55 16.25 2.15
C VAL A 285 -27.51 17.36 1.12
N TYR A 286 -26.31 17.76 0.73
CA TYR A 286 -26.04 18.80 -0.26
C TYR A 286 -25.38 18.16 -1.48
N GLY A 287 -26.15 18.04 -2.59
CA GLY A 287 -25.69 17.41 -3.81
C GLY A 287 -24.56 18.13 -4.55
N PRO A 288 -23.93 17.47 -5.53
CA PRO A 288 -24.33 16.18 -6.10
C PRO A 288 -23.90 14.99 -5.19
N VAL A 289 -24.82 14.10 -4.83
CA VAL A 289 -24.58 12.94 -3.98
C VAL A 289 -25.27 11.71 -4.55
N PHE A 290 -24.58 10.60 -4.61
CA PHE A 290 -25.16 9.29 -4.91
C PHE A 290 -25.30 8.47 -3.63
N LEU A 291 -26.48 7.91 -3.42
CA LEU A 291 -26.80 6.98 -2.34
C LEU A 291 -27.22 5.64 -2.93
N GLY A 292 -26.43 4.62 -2.65
CA GLY A 292 -26.67 3.25 -3.06
C GLY A 292 -27.91 2.63 -2.37
N LYS A 293 -28.23 1.43 -2.78
CA LYS A 293 -29.31 0.61 -2.28
C LYS A 293 -29.13 0.33 -0.77
N GLY A 294 -30.21 0.47 0.01
CA GLY A 294 -30.19 0.19 1.44
C GLY A 294 -29.26 1.06 2.27
N VAL A 295 -28.85 2.24 1.77
CA VAL A 295 -28.07 3.22 2.54
C VAL A 295 -28.94 3.83 3.63
N GLU A 296 -28.44 3.87 4.87
CA GLU A 296 -29.08 4.54 6.00
C GLU A 296 -28.30 5.79 6.40
N VAL A 297 -28.93 6.98 6.32
CA VAL A 297 -28.36 8.24 6.80
C VAL A 297 -29.13 8.67 8.06
N ARG A 298 -28.47 8.63 9.22
CA ARG A 298 -29.08 8.85 10.52
C ARG A 298 -29.16 10.32 10.93
N ALA A 299 -29.72 10.57 12.13
CA ALA A 299 -30.06 11.90 12.61
C ALA A 299 -28.86 12.86 12.67
N GLY A 300 -29.04 14.07 12.14
CA GLY A 300 -28.02 15.12 12.22
C GLY A 300 -26.77 14.89 11.37
N ALA A 301 -26.69 13.81 10.59
CA ALA A 301 -25.59 13.61 9.64
C ALA A 301 -25.59 14.70 8.56
N VAL A 302 -24.39 15.10 8.10
CA VAL A 302 -24.18 16.13 7.08
C VAL A 302 -23.34 15.54 5.94
N ILE A 303 -23.87 15.59 4.72
CA ILE A 303 -23.18 15.05 3.54
C ILE A 303 -23.07 16.16 2.49
N HIS A 304 -21.86 16.46 2.05
CA HIS A 304 -21.56 17.39 0.97
C HIS A 304 -21.04 16.64 -0.27
N GLY A 305 -21.54 17.04 -1.45
CA GLY A 305 -21.07 16.51 -2.74
C GLY A 305 -19.81 17.22 -3.28
N PRO A 306 -19.18 16.65 -4.31
CA PRO A 306 -19.54 15.35 -4.92
C PRO A 306 -19.16 14.16 -4.02
N THR A 307 -20.14 13.34 -3.64
CA THR A 307 -19.96 12.21 -2.73
C THR A 307 -20.73 10.98 -3.25
N VAL A 308 -20.06 9.83 -3.22
CA VAL A 308 -20.65 8.53 -3.55
C VAL A 308 -20.68 7.69 -2.27
N ILE A 309 -21.87 7.17 -1.93
CA ILE A 309 -22.05 6.22 -0.83
C ILE A 309 -22.65 4.94 -1.41
N GLY A 310 -21.85 3.88 -1.42
CA GLY A 310 -22.21 2.57 -1.97
C GLY A 310 -23.22 1.80 -1.11
N ASP A 311 -23.75 0.74 -1.69
CA ASP A 311 -24.87 -0.04 -1.15
C ASP A 311 -24.65 -0.50 0.30
N TYR A 312 -25.77 -0.54 1.07
CA TYR A 312 -25.83 -1.04 2.46
C TYR A 312 -24.85 -0.35 3.42
N THR A 313 -24.47 0.90 3.12
CA THR A 313 -23.64 1.71 4.00
C THR A 313 -24.50 2.42 5.05
N VAL A 314 -24.05 2.37 6.31
CA VAL A 314 -24.70 3.05 7.42
C VAL A 314 -23.87 4.29 7.78
N VAL A 315 -24.52 5.47 7.72
CA VAL A 315 -23.97 6.74 8.20
C VAL A 315 -24.68 7.10 9.50
N GLU A 316 -23.94 6.99 10.60
CA GLU A 316 -24.45 7.23 11.95
C GLU A 316 -24.74 8.71 12.23
N GLU A 317 -25.26 8.98 13.45
CA GLU A 317 -25.66 10.30 13.87
C GLU A 317 -24.48 11.28 13.81
N ARG A 318 -24.76 12.55 13.42
CA ARG A 318 -23.78 13.65 13.42
C ARG A 318 -22.50 13.39 12.61
N ALA A 319 -22.43 12.32 11.85
CA ALA A 319 -21.30 12.10 10.94
C ALA A 319 -21.27 13.17 9.85
N THR A 320 -20.06 13.61 9.49
CA THR A 320 -19.82 14.57 8.41
C THR A 320 -19.07 13.90 7.29
N ILE A 321 -19.57 13.99 6.06
CA ILE A 321 -18.92 13.41 4.88
C ILE A 321 -18.85 14.51 3.80
N ASP A 322 -17.64 14.82 3.35
CA ASP A 322 -17.38 15.81 2.31
C ASP A 322 -16.55 15.20 1.19
N ARG A 323 -16.99 15.35 -0.07
CA ARG A 323 -16.26 14.99 -1.30
C ARG A 323 -15.58 13.61 -1.25
N SER A 324 -16.28 12.60 -0.74
CA SER A 324 -15.72 11.28 -0.47
C SER A 324 -16.38 10.19 -1.31
N VAL A 325 -15.64 9.11 -1.57
CA VAL A 325 -16.16 7.91 -2.22
C VAL A 325 -16.11 6.75 -1.23
N ILE A 326 -17.27 6.23 -0.88
CA ILE A 326 -17.43 5.13 0.08
C ILE A 326 -18.05 3.95 -0.66
N TRP A 327 -17.38 2.81 -0.64
CA TRP A 327 -17.87 1.59 -1.28
C TRP A 327 -18.88 0.87 -0.40
N THR A 328 -19.34 -0.27 -0.88
CA THR A 328 -20.44 -1.03 -0.30
C THR A 328 -20.16 -1.56 1.12
N ASN A 329 -21.24 -1.69 1.93
CA ASN A 329 -21.20 -2.25 3.29
C ASN A 329 -20.27 -1.47 4.26
N GLY A 330 -20.18 -0.16 4.10
CA GLY A 330 -19.45 0.73 4.99
C GLY A 330 -20.22 1.01 6.28
N TYR A 331 -19.49 1.24 7.38
CA TYR A 331 -20.05 1.75 8.63
C TYR A 331 -19.31 3.03 9.03
N ILE A 332 -20.01 4.15 9.01
CA ILE A 332 -19.47 5.47 9.36
C ILE A 332 -20.06 5.86 10.71
N GLY A 333 -19.25 5.77 11.76
CA GLY A 333 -19.66 5.91 13.16
C GLY A 333 -20.12 7.30 13.54
N ASP A 334 -20.77 7.39 14.70
CA ASP A 334 -21.30 8.64 15.25
C ASP A 334 -20.23 9.74 15.36
N GLY A 335 -20.52 10.92 14.83
CA GLY A 335 -19.59 12.05 14.83
C GLY A 335 -18.29 11.83 14.05
N ALA A 336 -18.21 10.83 13.19
CA ALA A 336 -17.06 10.65 12.29
C ALA A 336 -16.99 11.77 11.25
N ASP A 337 -15.77 12.18 10.88
CA ASP A 337 -15.50 13.27 9.93
C ASP A 337 -14.61 12.79 8.79
N LEU A 338 -15.18 12.75 7.58
CA LEU A 338 -14.53 12.31 6.35
C LEU A 338 -14.43 13.47 5.36
N ASN A 339 -13.23 13.78 4.93
CA ASN A 339 -12.99 14.84 3.97
C ASN A 339 -12.12 14.32 2.82
N GLY A 340 -12.66 14.30 1.59
CA GLY A 340 -11.94 13.87 0.38
C GLY A 340 -11.34 12.46 0.48
N ALA A 341 -12.01 11.55 1.17
CA ALA A 341 -11.52 10.22 1.49
C ALA A 341 -12.03 9.14 0.52
N LEU A 342 -11.20 8.13 0.27
CA LEU A 342 -11.58 6.91 -0.45
C LEU A 342 -11.68 5.75 0.53
N ILE A 343 -12.88 5.20 0.68
CA ILE A 343 -13.19 4.12 1.62
C ILE A 343 -13.61 2.87 0.84
N GLY A 344 -12.87 1.80 1.01
CA GLY A 344 -13.13 0.50 0.37
C GLY A 344 -14.35 -0.23 0.94
N LYS A 345 -14.53 -1.47 0.47
CA LYS A 345 -15.66 -2.33 0.86
C LYS A 345 -15.52 -2.82 2.31
N GLN A 346 -16.66 -2.87 3.03
CA GLN A 346 -16.74 -3.44 4.41
C GLN A 346 -15.78 -2.75 5.40
N VAL A 347 -15.57 -1.45 5.26
CA VAL A 347 -14.78 -0.67 6.21
C VAL A 347 -15.65 -0.19 7.35
N SER A 348 -15.14 -0.31 8.59
CA SER A 348 -15.80 0.18 9.79
C SER A 348 -15.01 1.33 10.40
N LEU A 349 -15.53 2.54 10.29
CA LEU A 349 -15.03 3.71 11.01
C LEU A 349 -15.83 3.88 12.29
N LYS A 350 -15.17 3.81 13.45
CA LYS A 350 -15.85 3.94 14.75
C LYS A 350 -16.12 5.41 15.08
N SER A 351 -16.84 5.64 16.19
CA SER A 351 -17.27 6.99 16.59
C SER A 351 -16.12 7.99 16.68
N GLY A 352 -16.32 9.22 16.20
CA GLY A 352 -15.34 10.30 16.27
C GLY A 352 -14.07 10.08 15.44
N THR A 353 -14.06 9.13 14.52
CA THR A 353 -12.94 8.92 13.59
C THR A 353 -12.80 10.10 12.64
N VAL A 354 -11.56 10.56 12.39
CA VAL A 354 -11.28 11.63 11.43
C VAL A 354 -10.42 11.09 10.29
N VAL A 355 -10.89 11.26 9.05
CA VAL A 355 -10.19 10.84 7.83
C VAL A 355 -9.97 12.03 6.93
N PHE A 356 -8.71 12.40 6.71
CA PHE A 356 -8.34 13.58 5.95
C PHE A 356 -8.22 13.32 4.44
N GLU A 357 -8.18 14.42 3.70
CA GLU A 357 -8.16 14.46 2.23
C GLU A 357 -7.04 13.60 1.61
N GLY A 358 -7.39 12.86 0.57
CA GLY A 358 -6.48 11.96 -0.15
C GLY A 358 -6.15 10.66 0.61
N ALA A 359 -6.70 10.45 1.81
CA ALA A 359 -6.54 9.19 2.51
C ALA A 359 -7.34 8.08 1.81
N VAL A 360 -6.76 6.88 1.71
CA VAL A 360 -7.36 5.72 1.07
C VAL A 360 -7.35 4.54 2.04
N ILE A 361 -8.53 4.06 2.39
CA ILE A 361 -8.70 2.92 3.29
C ILE A 361 -9.19 1.72 2.48
N GLY A 362 -8.35 0.69 2.38
CA GLY A 362 -8.66 -0.55 1.66
C GLY A 362 -9.73 -1.40 2.33
N ASP A 363 -10.15 -2.44 1.64
CA ASP A 363 -11.26 -3.31 2.06
C ASP A 363 -11.04 -3.94 3.44
N ASN A 364 -12.15 -4.17 4.19
CA ASN A 364 -12.18 -4.87 5.48
C ASN A 364 -11.30 -4.23 6.58
N CYS A 365 -11.10 -2.92 6.54
CA CYS A 365 -10.38 -2.21 7.60
C CYS A 365 -11.31 -1.80 8.74
N THR A 366 -10.76 -1.79 9.98
CA THR A 366 -11.44 -1.24 11.16
C THR A 366 -10.62 -0.09 11.72
N ILE A 367 -11.22 1.09 11.81
CA ILE A 367 -10.60 2.28 12.36
C ILE A 367 -11.24 2.57 13.72
N GLY A 368 -10.45 2.51 14.78
CA GLY A 368 -10.88 2.62 16.17
C GLY A 368 -11.44 4.00 16.52
N GLU A 369 -12.20 4.05 17.62
CA GLU A 369 -12.86 5.25 18.12
C GLU A 369 -11.89 6.42 18.31
N GLY A 370 -12.23 7.61 17.79
CA GLY A 370 -11.39 8.81 17.88
C GLY A 370 -10.03 8.70 17.18
N ALA A 371 -9.82 7.70 16.34
CA ALA A 371 -8.59 7.59 15.56
C ALA A 371 -8.54 8.61 14.43
N VAL A 372 -7.33 9.00 14.03
CA VAL A 372 -7.07 10.02 13.01
C VAL A 372 -6.23 9.44 11.88
N VAL A 373 -6.74 9.47 10.65
CA VAL A 373 -6.00 9.11 9.44
C VAL A 373 -5.56 10.39 8.73
N ARG A 374 -4.23 10.61 8.66
CA ARG A 374 -3.63 11.82 8.09
C ARG A 374 -3.81 11.90 6.57
N PRO A 375 -3.64 13.10 5.96
CA PRO A 375 -3.74 13.27 4.50
C PRO A 375 -2.84 12.34 3.70
N ASN A 376 -3.34 11.84 2.57
CA ASN A 376 -2.62 10.98 1.62
C ASN A 376 -2.11 9.64 2.20
N VAL A 377 -2.56 9.26 3.38
CA VAL A 377 -2.24 7.96 3.99
C VAL A 377 -3.02 6.85 3.29
N LYS A 378 -2.35 5.72 3.00
CA LYS A 378 -2.96 4.54 2.39
C LYS A 378 -2.94 3.37 3.36
N LEU A 379 -4.11 2.83 3.69
CA LEU A 379 -4.24 1.60 4.46
C LEU A 379 -4.57 0.45 3.50
N TRP A 380 -3.73 -0.59 3.49
CA TRP A 380 -4.01 -1.82 2.72
C TRP A 380 -5.18 -2.58 3.34
N PRO A 381 -5.80 -3.53 2.61
CA PRO A 381 -6.92 -4.31 3.15
C PRO A 381 -6.60 -5.03 4.45
N ASN A 382 -7.65 -5.30 5.25
CA ASN A 382 -7.59 -6.03 6.52
C ASN A 382 -6.67 -5.38 7.57
N LYS A 383 -6.69 -4.05 7.68
CA LYS A 383 -5.94 -3.30 8.73
C LYS A 383 -6.84 -2.90 9.87
N GLU A 384 -6.27 -2.91 11.07
CA GLU A 384 -6.89 -2.41 12.29
C GLU A 384 -6.11 -1.20 12.81
N VAL A 385 -6.82 -0.15 13.17
CA VAL A 385 -6.28 1.05 13.81
C VAL A 385 -6.85 1.13 15.22
N ASP A 386 -5.98 1.18 16.21
CA ASP A 386 -6.39 1.25 17.61
C ASP A 386 -7.18 2.54 17.93
N PRO A 387 -8.10 2.51 18.92
CA PRO A 387 -8.81 3.71 19.36
C PRO A 387 -7.86 4.85 19.74
N GLY A 388 -8.13 6.05 19.25
CA GLY A 388 -7.33 7.26 19.47
C GLY A 388 -5.93 7.25 18.84
N ALA A 389 -5.62 6.29 17.96
CA ALA A 389 -4.35 6.28 17.24
C ALA A 389 -4.33 7.31 16.12
N THR A 390 -3.15 7.86 15.83
CA THR A 390 -2.91 8.71 14.66
C THR A 390 -2.07 7.96 13.63
N VAL A 391 -2.66 7.72 12.46
CA VAL A 391 -1.96 7.08 11.33
C VAL A 391 -1.35 8.17 10.46
N ALA A 392 -0.03 8.36 10.59
CA ALA A 392 0.73 9.39 9.87
C ALA A 392 1.50 8.83 8.65
N SER A 393 1.55 7.52 8.49
CA SER A 393 2.20 6.85 7.36
C SER A 393 1.37 5.68 6.86
N SER A 394 1.51 5.33 5.59
CA SER A 394 0.74 4.24 4.98
C SER A 394 1.03 2.88 5.62
N LEU A 395 -0.03 2.10 5.90
CA LEU A 395 0.05 0.74 6.43
C LEU A 395 -0.06 -0.27 5.29
N ILE A 396 1.09 -0.71 4.79
CA ILE A 396 1.19 -1.69 3.68
C ILE A 396 1.32 -3.10 4.25
N TRP A 397 2.37 -3.30 5.05
CA TRP A 397 2.69 -4.53 5.75
C TRP A 397 2.29 -4.37 7.21
N GLY A 398 2.19 -5.34 8.02
CA GLY A 398 1.72 -5.20 9.40
C GLY A 398 0.19 -4.99 9.52
N ASN A 399 -0.39 -5.43 10.64
CA ASN A 399 -1.85 -5.48 10.77
C ASN A 399 -2.45 -4.34 11.60
N GLN A 400 -1.65 -3.59 12.40
CA GLN A 400 -2.16 -2.61 13.35
C GLN A 400 -1.41 -1.28 13.32
N ALA A 401 -2.13 -0.17 13.37
CA ALA A 401 -1.61 1.13 13.77
C ALA A 401 -1.83 1.31 15.27
N ARG A 402 -0.75 1.34 16.05
CA ARG A 402 -0.80 1.43 17.51
C ARG A 402 -0.90 2.88 17.96
N ARG A 403 -1.63 3.12 19.05
CA ARG A 403 -1.68 4.41 19.74
C ARG A 403 -0.34 4.79 20.36
N SER A 404 0.48 3.80 20.70
CA SER A 404 1.78 3.95 21.33
C SER A 404 2.83 3.16 20.55
N ILE A 405 4.00 3.78 20.31
CA ILE A 405 5.16 3.04 19.76
C ILE A 405 5.84 2.18 20.83
N PHE A 406 5.61 2.49 22.11
CA PHE A 406 6.20 1.75 23.24
C PHE A 406 5.32 0.58 23.69
N THR A 407 5.96 -0.56 23.86
CA THR A 407 5.43 -1.75 24.54
C THR A 407 5.98 -1.85 25.96
N ALA A 408 5.71 -2.94 26.66
CA ALA A 408 6.27 -3.19 27.99
C ALA A 408 7.81 -3.29 27.99
N THR A 409 8.41 -3.71 26.87
CA THR A 409 9.86 -3.94 26.75
C THR A 409 10.61 -2.82 26.02
N GLY A 410 9.90 -1.87 25.44
CA GLY A 410 10.47 -0.79 24.62
C GLY A 410 9.71 -0.62 23.31
N VAL A 411 10.34 -0.13 22.26
CA VAL A 411 9.74 -0.04 20.93
C VAL A 411 9.96 -1.36 20.20
N SER A 412 8.90 -2.06 19.80
CA SER A 412 9.01 -3.36 19.14
C SER A 412 8.14 -3.47 17.89
N GLY A 413 8.59 -4.30 16.95
CA GLY A 413 7.84 -4.59 15.72
C GLY A 413 8.47 -5.70 14.89
N LEU A 414 7.69 -6.27 13.96
CA LEU A 414 8.17 -7.30 13.03
C LEU A 414 9.35 -6.76 12.19
N ALA A 415 10.45 -7.52 12.18
CA ALA A 415 11.67 -7.15 11.46
C ALA A 415 11.41 -6.96 9.97
N ASN A 416 11.85 -5.83 9.42
CA ASN A 416 11.70 -5.44 8.00
C ASN A 416 10.25 -5.40 7.48
N VAL A 417 9.29 -5.26 8.41
CA VAL A 417 7.85 -5.12 8.14
C VAL A 417 7.32 -3.88 8.86
N GLU A 418 7.39 -3.88 10.20
CA GLU A 418 7.03 -2.75 11.07
C GLU A 418 8.29 -1.99 11.52
N MET A 419 9.34 -2.74 11.90
CA MET A 419 10.64 -2.20 12.25
C MET A 419 11.52 -2.12 11.00
N VAL A 420 11.29 -1.08 10.18
CA VAL A 420 12.04 -0.75 8.97
C VAL A 420 13.07 0.34 9.25
N PRO A 421 14.10 0.52 8.40
CA PRO A 421 15.13 1.54 8.60
C PRO A 421 14.57 2.96 8.75
N GLU A 422 13.56 3.33 7.98
CA GLU A 422 12.92 4.65 8.00
C GLU A 422 12.24 4.90 9.34
N PHE A 423 11.52 3.93 9.87
CA PHE A 423 10.89 3.99 11.20
C PHE A 423 11.96 4.16 12.30
N ALA A 424 13.01 3.36 12.25
CA ALA A 424 14.09 3.39 13.22
C ALA A 424 14.87 4.74 13.21
N ALA A 425 15.11 5.32 12.02
CA ALA A 425 15.74 6.63 11.89
C ALA A 425 14.85 7.73 12.50
N ARG A 426 13.52 7.66 12.29
CA ARG A 426 12.56 8.58 12.92
C ARG A 426 12.53 8.44 14.44
N VAL A 427 12.58 7.21 14.99
CA VAL A 427 12.68 6.97 16.43
C VAL A 427 13.97 7.58 16.98
N GLY A 428 15.11 7.42 16.29
CA GLY A 428 16.39 8.03 16.65
C GLY A 428 16.30 9.57 16.66
N ALA A 429 15.72 10.18 15.65
CA ALA A 429 15.52 11.62 15.56
C ALA A 429 14.56 12.15 16.65
N ALA A 430 13.45 11.43 16.90
CA ALA A 430 12.49 11.78 17.96
C ALA A 430 13.16 11.74 19.34
N TYR A 431 13.88 10.64 19.65
CA TYR A 431 14.60 10.52 20.92
C TYR A 431 15.67 11.60 21.07
N GLY A 432 16.47 11.83 20.03
CA GLY A 432 17.49 12.89 20.01
C GLY A 432 16.91 14.28 20.25
N SER A 433 15.69 14.54 19.74
CA SER A 433 14.98 15.83 19.92
C SER A 433 14.56 16.09 21.38
N THR A 434 14.39 15.03 22.18
CA THR A 434 14.06 15.16 23.61
C THR A 434 15.26 15.43 24.52
N LEU A 435 16.48 15.30 24.00
CA LEU A 435 17.73 15.49 24.73
C LEU A 435 18.36 16.86 24.40
N PRO A 436 19.18 17.44 25.30
CA PRO A 436 19.95 18.65 25.01
C PRO A 436 20.87 18.47 23.80
N ARG A 437 21.11 19.53 23.02
CA ARG A 437 22.09 19.52 21.91
C ARG A 437 23.49 19.23 22.42
N GLY A 438 24.30 18.53 21.63
CA GLY A 438 25.66 18.12 22.01
C GLY A 438 25.70 17.02 23.06
N SER A 439 24.53 16.47 23.45
CA SER A 439 24.48 15.30 24.32
C SER A 439 25.03 14.07 23.63
N ARG A 440 25.60 13.14 24.41
CA ARG A 440 26.05 11.85 23.93
C ARG A 440 25.02 10.77 24.20
N VAL A 441 24.82 9.86 23.25
CA VAL A 441 23.94 8.68 23.37
C VAL A 441 24.74 7.42 22.99
N THR A 442 24.73 6.41 23.83
CA THR A 442 25.33 5.11 23.51
C THR A 442 24.37 4.32 22.61
N VAL A 443 24.90 3.65 21.59
CA VAL A 443 24.10 2.78 20.71
C VAL A 443 24.80 1.43 20.56
N ASN A 444 24.09 0.36 20.89
CA ASN A 444 24.59 -1.00 20.73
C ASN A 444 23.51 -1.93 20.15
N ARG A 445 23.89 -3.17 19.90
CA ARG A 445 23.01 -4.18 19.33
C ARG A 445 23.38 -5.60 19.76
N ASP A 446 22.49 -6.54 19.54
CA ASP A 446 22.83 -7.95 19.45
C ASP A 446 23.59 -8.27 18.13
N ARG A 447 23.94 -9.53 17.92
CA ARG A 447 24.73 -9.98 16.75
C ARG A 447 23.91 -10.26 15.50
N SER A 448 22.59 -10.14 15.55
CA SER A 448 21.72 -10.39 14.41
C SER A 448 21.94 -9.39 13.26
N ARG A 449 21.66 -9.84 12.02
CA ARG A 449 21.72 -8.96 10.84
C ARG A 449 20.63 -7.88 10.90
N ALA A 450 19.46 -8.23 11.41
CA ALA A 450 18.35 -7.33 11.54
C ALA A 450 18.66 -6.19 12.53
N ALA A 451 19.17 -6.50 13.73
CA ALA A 451 19.58 -5.47 14.68
C ALA A 451 20.73 -4.60 14.14
N ARG A 452 21.65 -5.16 13.35
CA ARG A 452 22.72 -4.39 12.70
C ARG A 452 22.14 -3.35 11.71
N MET A 453 21.15 -3.73 10.91
CA MET A 453 20.47 -2.84 9.97
C MET A 453 19.78 -1.69 10.72
N ILE A 454 18.97 -2.02 11.70
CA ILE A 454 18.20 -1.05 12.48
C ILE A 454 19.10 -0.11 13.30
N LYS A 455 20.17 -0.62 13.91
CA LYS A 455 21.15 0.21 14.62
C LYS A 455 21.76 1.28 13.69
N ARG A 456 22.11 0.94 12.45
CA ARG A 456 22.63 1.90 11.48
C ARG A 456 21.63 3.01 11.15
N ALA A 457 20.36 2.66 11.04
CA ALA A 457 19.29 3.64 10.80
C ALA A 457 19.12 4.60 12.00
N ILE A 458 19.14 4.08 13.23
CA ILE A 458 19.10 4.88 14.47
C ILE A 458 20.29 5.85 14.52
N ILE A 459 21.51 5.35 14.22
CA ILE A 459 22.74 6.16 14.18
C ILE A 459 22.65 7.28 13.15
N ALA A 460 21.90 7.12 12.05
CA ALA A 460 21.64 8.19 11.11
C ALA A 460 20.65 9.24 11.65
N GLY A 461 19.67 8.82 12.44
CA GLY A 461 18.65 9.71 13.01
C GLY A 461 19.14 10.63 14.13
N LEU A 462 19.93 10.11 15.06
CA LEU A 462 20.43 10.85 16.25
C LEU A 462 21.27 12.09 15.87
N PRO A 463 22.30 11.99 15.01
CA PRO A 463 23.13 13.14 14.64
C PRO A 463 22.35 14.25 13.96
N SER A 464 21.28 13.94 13.20
CA SER A 464 20.43 14.94 12.57
C SER A 464 19.72 15.86 13.56
N ALA A 465 19.58 15.41 14.81
CA ALA A 465 19.06 16.17 15.93
C ALA A 465 20.16 16.83 16.81
N GLY A 466 21.42 16.81 16.37
CA GLY A 466 22.57 17.39 17.09
C GLY A 466 23.02 16.56 18.30
N ILE A 467 22.94 15.22 18.20
CA ILE A 467 23.32 14.27 19.25
C ILE A 467 24.55 13.48 18.81
N ASP A 468 25.60 13.47 19.65
CA ASP A 468 26.77 12.65 19.44
C ASP A 468 26.46 11.17 19.75
N VAL A 469 26.90 10.28 18.89
CA VAL A 469 26.70 8.85 19.04
C VAL A 469 27.99 8.17 19.49
N LEU A 470 27.91 7.42 20.58
CA LEU A 470 28.93 6.47 21.00
C LEU A 470 28.51 5.06 20.57
N ASP A 471 29.03 4.60 19.44
CA ASP A 471 28.81 3.23 18.98
C ASP A 471 29.65 2.25 19.82
N ILE A 472 29.00 1.54 20.72
CA ILE A 472 29.63 0.58 21.62
C ILE A 472 29.60 -0.86 21.12
N GLY A 473 29.26 -1.06 19.84
CA GLY A 473 29.39 -2.36 19.17
C GLY A 473 28.25 -3.34 19.44
N ASP A 474 28.59 -4.61 19.65
CA ASP A 474 27.68 -5.74 19.90
C ASP A 474 27.88 -6.34 21.29
N VAL A 475 27.83 -5.49 22.31
CA VAL A 475 27.97 -5.89 23.69
C VAL A 475 26.63 -6.31 24.32
N PRO A 476 26.63 -7.18 25.35
CA PRO A 476 25.44 -7.56 26.12
C PRO A 476 24.77 -6.35 26.79
N VAL A 477 23.48 -6.46 27.07
CA VAL A 477 22.70 -5.37 27.71
C VAL A 477 23.29 -4.87 29.03
N PRO A 478 23.76 -5.72 29.98
CA PRO A 478 24.38 -5.24 31.22
C PRO A 478 25.59 -4.33 30.96
N VAL A 479 26.39 -4.67 29.96
CA VAL A 479 27.57 -3.87 29.57
C VAL A 479 27.12 -2.53 28.96
N ALA A 480 26.12 -2.55 28.11
CA ALA A 480 25.57 -1.33 27.51
C ALA A 480 25.00 -0.38 28.58
N ARG A 481 24.24 -0.89 29.54
CA ARG A 481 23.71 -0.12 30.67
C ARG A 481 24.81 0.50 31.53
N TYR A 482 25.83 -0.28 31.84
CA TYR A 482 26.99 0.20 32.56
C TYR A 482 27.72 1.31 31.80
N GLU A 483 28.01 1.10 30.52
CA GLU A 483 28.75 2.07 29.71
C GLU A 483 27.95 3.36 29.50
N THR A 484 26.62 3.30 29.31
CA THR A 484 25.78 4.50 29.26
C THR A 484 25.99 5.40 30.46
N ARG A 485 26.02 4.81 31.67
CA ARG A 485 26.31 5.54 32.92
C ARG A 485 27.77 5.97 33.02
N ALA A 486 28.72 5.07 32.78
CA ALA A 486 30.14 5.28 33.01
C ALA A 486 30.75 6.31 32.04
N SER A 487 30.26 6.41 30.82
CA SER A 487 30.70 7.41 29.84
C SER A 487 30.08 8.80 30.04
N GLY A 488 29.12 8.95 30.98
CA GLY A 488 28.38 10.17 31.19
C GLY A 488 27.46 10.51 30.01
N ALA A 489 27.01 9.51 29.22
CA ALA A 489 26.02 9.69 28.17
C ALA A 489 24.67 10.05 28.79
N MET A 490 23.91 10.93 28.10
CA MET A 490 22.58 11.34 28.55
C MET A 490 21.50 10.28 28.29
N GLY A 491 21.86 9.20 27.57
CA GLY A 491 20.99 8.08 27.32
C GLY A 491 21.63 7.01 26.46
N GLY A 492 20.85 5.97 26.13
CA GLY A 492 21.32 4.86 25.30
C GLY A 492 20.21 4.19 24.53
N ILE A 493 20.58 3.48 23.48
CA ILE A 493 19.66 2.63 22.70
C ILE A 493 20.29 1.27 22.48
N HIS A 494 19.59 0.22 22.93
CA HIS A 494 19.95 -1.17 22.65
C HIS A 494 18.99 -1.76 21.63
N VAL A 495 19.52 -2.41 20.59
CA VAL A 495 18.78 -3.04 19.51
C VAL A 495 18.96 -4.53 19.54
N ARG A 496 17.88 -5.30 19.66
CA ARG A 496 17.94 -6.77 19.71
C ARG A 496 16.78 -7.44 18.98
N LEU A 497 16.92 -8.73 18.69
CA LEU A 497 15.77 -9.58 18.42
C LEU A 497 15.00 -9.84 19.73
N SER A 498 13.68 -9.87 19.65
CA SER A 498 12.85 -10.16 20.83
C SER A 498 13.11 -11.58 21.33
N PRO A 499 13.35 -11.75 22.64
CA PRO A 499 13.46 -13.09 23.22
C PRO A 499 12.16 -13.91 23.13
N ALA A 500 11.00 -13.24 23.06
CA ALA A 500 9.69 -13.87 22.97
C ALA A 500 9.36 -14.31 21.53
N ASP A 501 9.75 -13.52 20.53
CA ASP A 501 9.52 -13.82 19.12
C ASP A 501 10.68 -13.30 18.26
N TRP A 502 11.55 -14.19 17.80
CA TRP A 502 12.74 -13.88 16.99
C TRP A 502 12.44 -13.13 15.66
N ARG A 503 11.18 -13.08 15.23
CA ARG A 503 10.76 -12.30 14.05
C ARG A 503 10.64 -10.81 14.37
N GLN A 504 10.61 -10.44 15.65
CA GLN A 504 10.48 -9.07 16.11
C GLN A 504 11.84 -8.49 16.52
N ILE A 505 11.99 -7.18 16.30
CA ILE A 505 13.10 -6.39 16.82
C ILE A 505 12.56 -5.53 17.97
N GLU A 506 13.34 -5.44 19.04
CA GLU A 506 13.09 -4.57 20.19
C GLU A 506 14.18 -3.49 20.31
N LEU A 507 13.73 -2.24 20.55
CA LEU A 507 14.58 -1.11 20.89
C LEU A 507 14.35 -0.77 22.36
N SER A 508 15.34 -1.01 23.20
CA SER A 508 15.33 -0.53 24.59
C SER A 508 16.00 0.84 24.66
N LEU A 509 15.23 1.86 25.03
CA LEU A 509 15.74 3.21 25.22
C LEU A 509 16.10 3.42 26.70
N LEU A 510 17.29 3.92 26.97
CA LEU A 510 17.87 4.07 28.32
C LEU A 510 18.01 5.56 28.68
N ASP A 511 17.85 5.88 29.96
CA ASP A 511 18.23 7.18 30.53
C ASP A 511 19.74 7.26 30.81
N GLY A 512 20.25 8.41 31.23
CA GLY A 512 21.66 8.61 31.55
C GLY A 512 22.18 7.77 32.74
N ARG A 513 21.30 7.10 33.49
CA ARG A 513 21.66 6.15 34.53
C ARG A 513 21.78 4.72 34.02
N GLY A 514 21.48 4.49 32.73
CA GLY A 514 21.44 3.16 32.13
C GLY A 514 20.16 2.38 32.45
N LEU A 515 19.11 3.04 32.95
CA LEU A 515 17.81 2.45 33.21
C LEU A 515 16.87 2.68 32.02
N ASN A 516 15.85 1.86 31.86
CA ASN A 516 14.82 2.13 30.84
C ASN A 516 14.18 3.47 31.12
N ILE A 517 13.90 4.25 30.07
CA ILE A 517 13.22 5.54 30.18
C ILE A 517 11.85 5.38 30.83
N ASP A 518 11.47 6.35 31.65
CA ASP A 518 10.19 6.37 32.35
C ASP A 518 9.03 6.72 31.41
N LYS A 519 7.80 6.60 31.91
CA LYS A 519 6.58 6.90 31.14
C LYS A 519 6.53 8.34 30.61
N ASN A 520 7.11 9.31 31.33
CA ASN A 520 7.15 10.70 30.89
C ASN A 520 8.13 10.88 29.72
N GLY A 521 9.28 10.21 29.78
CA GLY A 521 10.24 10.15 28.68
C GLY A 521 9.64 9.48 27.44
N GLN A 522 8.94 8.35 27.61
CA GLN A 522 8.23 7.68 26.52
C GLN A 522 7.22 8.62 25.85
N ARG A 523 6.36 9.31 26.61
CA ARG A 523 5.37 10.26 26.08
C ARG A 523 6.00 11.41 25.30
N ARG A 524 7.12 11.96 25.77
CA ARG A 524 7.83 13.05 25.05
C ARG A 524 8.34 12.57 23.70
N ILE A 525 8.91 11.37 23.64
CA ILE A 525 9.38 10.77 22.38
C ILE A 525 8.21 10.50 21.44
N GLU A 526 7.11 9.92 21.93
CA GLU A 526 5.90 9.68 21.15
C GLU A 526 5.29 10.97 20.59
N THR A 527 5.24 12.02 21.41
CA THR A 527 4.74 13.33 20.99
C THR A 527 5.57 13.87 19.81
N SER A 528 6.92 13.83 19.94
CA SER A 528 7.80 14.25 18.85
C SER A 528 7.65 13.35 17.63
N PHE A 529 7.54 12.04 17.81
CA PHE A 529 7.42 11.05 16.74
C PHE A 529 6.12 11.21 15.93
N PHE A 530 4.96 11.28 16.60
CA PHE A 530 3.67 11.37 15.93
C PHE A 530 3.38 12.75 15.33
N ARG A 531 3.94 13.81 15.91
CA ARG A 531 3.85 15.18 15.34
C ARG A 531 4.85 15.42 14.22
N GLU A 532 5.84 14.50 14.04
CA GLU A 532 6.98 14.68 13.14
C GLU A 532 7.80 15.95 13.45
N ASP A 533 7.71 16.43 14.69
CA ASP A 533 8.41 17.61 15.16
C ASP A 533 9.82 17.22 15.62
N PHE A 534 10.67 16.92 14.63
CA PHE A 534 12.06 16.56 14.87
C PHE A 534 12.93 17.79 14.79
N ARG A 535 13.72 18.03 15.85
CA ARG A 535 14.78 19.02 15.78
C ARG A 535 15.74 18.70 14.62
N ARG A 536 15.98 19.69 13.75
CA ARG A 536 16.99 19.65 12.70
C ARG A 536 18.02 20.71 12.99
N VAL A 537 19.29 20.32 13.03
CA VAL A 537 20.39 21.24 13.31
C VAL A 537 21.11 21.66 12.01
N PRO A 538 21.76 22.86 11.99
CA PRO A 538 22.63 23.24 10.88
C PRO A 538 23.76 22.24 10.66
N VAL A 539 24.35 22.23 9.46
CA VAL A 539 25.40 21.29 9.07
C VAL A 539 26.59 21.28 10.05
N THR A 540 26.89 22.43 10.65
CA THR A 540 27.99 22.61 11.64
C THR A 540 27.70 22.04 13.02
N GLU A 541 26.45 21.67 13.31
CA GLU A 541 25.98 21.14 14.59
C GLU A 541 25.53 19.67 14.49
N ILE A 542 25.70 19.03 13.34
CA ILE A 542 25.40 17.60 13.17
C ILE A 542 26.31 16.82 14.11
N GLY A 543 25.68 15.92 14.91
CA GLY A 543 26.42 15.13 15.91
C GLY A 543 27.48 14.21 15.33
N ALA A 544 28.55 14.01 16.07
CA ALA A 544 29.63 13.11 15.70
C ALA A 544 29.29 11.64 16.01
N ILE A 545 29.90 10.71 15.27
CA ILE A 545 29.79 9.26 15.52
C ILE A 545 31.17 8.74 15.91
N SER A 546 31.29 8.19 17.12
CA SER A 546 32.54 7.61 17.64
C SER A 546 32.34 6.11 17.91
N VAL A 547 33.20 5.27 17.38
CA VAL A 547 33.20 3.83 17.63
C VAL A 547 34.15 3.51 18.78
N VAL A 548 33.61 2.97 19.89
CA VAL A 548 34.38 2.74 21.14
C VAL A 548 34.28 1.29 21.66
N GLY A 549 33.76 0.37 20.87
CA GLY A 549 33.41 -1.01 21.29
C GLY A 549 34.56 -1.79 21.95
N ASP A 550 35.81 -1.67 21.47
CA ASP A 550 36.95 -2.44 21.93
C ASP A 550 37.36 -2.11 23.38
N VAL A 551 37.05 -0.93 23.90
CA VAL A 551 37.42 -0.47 25.24
C VAL A 551 36.32 -0.78 26.25
N VAL A 552 35.07 -0.86 25.80
CA VAL A 552 33.89 -0.98 26.66
C VAL A 552 33.86 -2.29 27.47
N ALA A 553 34.15 -3.41 26.80
CA ALA A 553 34.19 -4.72 27.45
C ALA A 553 35.20 -4.75 28.60
N ARG A 554 36.42 -4.28 28.37
CA ARG A 554 37.48 -4.23 29.41
C ARG A 554 37.09 -3.32 30.57
N ARG A 555 36.54 -2.15 30.33
CA ARG A 555 36.08 -1.23 31.37
C ARG A 555 35.00 -1.88 32.26
N TYR A 556 34.07 -2.59 31.66
CA TYR A 556 33.07 -3.34 32.41
C TYR A 556 33.68 -4.47 33.24
N GLU A 557 34.56 -5.27 32.63
CA GLU A 557 35.26 -6.36 33.32
C GLU A 557 36.04 -5.84 34.52
N ASP A 558 36.81 -4.77 34.37
CA ASP A 558 37.61 -4.18 35.46
C ASP A 558 36.72 -3.68 36.61
N ALA A 559 35.63 -2.99 36.25
CA ALA A 559 34.67 -2.52 37.24
C ALA A 559 34.02 -3.68 38.01
N PHE A 560 33.59 -4.73 37.26
CA PHE A 560 32.98 -5.91 37.88
C PHE A 560 33.94 -6.64 38.82
N VAL A 561 35.15 -6.92 38.34
CA VAL A 561 36.19 -7.62 39.11
C VAL A 561 36.54 -6.88 40.40
N ASN A 562 36.54 -5.55 40.38
CA ASN A 562 36.81 -4.72 41.54
C ASN A 562 35.69 -4.73 42.61
N HIS A 563 34.48 -5.15 42.23
CA HIS A 563 33.32 -5.27 43.12
C HIS A 563 33.11 -6.69 43.67
N CYS A 564 33.83 -7.69 43.12
CA CYS A 564 33.71 -9.08 43.56
C CYS A 564 34.68 -9.43 44.71
N ASP A 565 34.18 -10.18 45.67
CA ASP A 565 35.05 -10.82 46.68
C ASP A 565 35.70 -12.09 46.08
N LYS A 566 36.88 -11.91 45.51
CA LYS A 566 37.63 -13.01 44.88
C LYS A 566 38.02 -14.10 45.88
N SER A 567 38.29 -13.74 47.14
CA SER A 567 38.68 -14.70 48.15
C SER A 567 37.52 -15.64 48.47
N ALA A 568 36.34 -15.13 48.64
CA ALA A 568 35.15 -15.94 48.86
C ALA A 568 34.86 -16.89 47.68
N ILE A 569 35.00 -16.41 46.43
CA ILE A 569 34.76 -17.21 45.24
C ILE A 569 35.75 -18.35 45.09
N THR A 570 37.07 -18.07 45.28
CA THR A 570 38.13 -19.10 45.19
C THR A 570 38.04 -20.11 46.33
N THR A 571 37.61 -19.70 47.49
CA THR A 571 37.46 -20.59 48.67
C THR A 571 36.26 -21.52 48.55
N ALA A 572 35.23 -21.13 47.81
CA ALA A 572 34.02 -21.92 47.65
C ALA A 572 34.22 -23.21 46.83
N HIS A 573 35.32 -23.34 46.07
CA HIS A 573 35.67 -24.51 45.25
C HIS A 573 34.50 -25.07 44.43
N GLY A 574 33.57 -24.20 44.03
CA GLY A 574 32.35 -24.59 43.29
C GLY A 574 32.56 -24.57 41.78
N ARG A 575 32.09 -25.62 41.12
CA ARG A 575 32.05 -25.68 39.64
C ARG A 575 30.64 -25.37 39.15
N ALA A 576 30.53 -24.47 38.17
CA ALA A 576 29.27 -24.13 37.52
C ALA A 576 29.28 -24.45 36.01
N VAL A 577 28.16 -24.85 35.49
CA VAL A 577 27.96 -25.00 34.04
C VAL A 577 27.12 -23.85 33.54
N ILE A 578 27.61 -23.13 32.52
CA ILE A 578 26.92 -21.96 31.98
C ILE A 578 26.61 -22.20 30.51
N ASP A 579 25.32 -22.23 30.19
CA ASP A 579 24.80 -22.21 28.80
C ASP A 579 24.58 -20.77 28.36
N TYR A 580 25.36 -20.32 27.38
CA TYR A 580 25.32 -18.95 26.85
C TYR A 580 24.25 -18.75 25.75
N GLY A 581 23.53 -19.80 25.38
CA GLY A 581 22.49 -19.70 24.35
C GLY A 581 22.98 -19.16 22.99
N PHE A 582 24.28 -19.31 22.70
CA PHE A 582 24.96 -18.70 21.53
C PHE A 582 24.90 -17.15 21.53
N GLY A 583 24.65 -16.55 22.69
CA GLY A 583 24.44 -15.12 22.86
C GLY A 583 25.71 -14.29 22.98
N SER A 584 25.53 -12.96 23.01
CA SER A 584 26.63 -11.98 23.12
C SER A 584 27.41 -12.04 24.44
N THR A 585 26.80 -12.57 25.52
CA THR A 585 27.44 -12.78 26.84
C THR A 585 28.64 -13.71 26.79
N SER A 586 28.65 -14.65 25.81
CA SER A 586 29.77 -15.59 25.63
C SER A 586 31.11 -14.92 25.28
N SER A 587 31.10 -13.68 24.81
CA SER A 587 32.31 -12.93 24.46
C SER A 587 32.99 -12.25 25.68
N ILE A 588 32.29 -12.08 26.79
CA ILE A 588 32.73 -11.29 27.93
C ILE A 588 32.76 -12.14 29.22
N LEU A 589 31.66 -12.84 29.50
CA LEU A 589 31.46 -13.49 30.79
C LEU A 589 32.46 -14.62 31.09
N PRO A 590 32.89 -15.48 30.13
CA PRO A 590 33.94 -16.50 30.45
C PRO A 590 35.25 -15.90 30.92
N THR A 591 35.73 -14.84 30.25
CA THR A 591 36.94 -14.11 30.64
C THR A 591 36.78 -13.47 32.02
N LEU A 592 35.64 -12.84 32.26
CA LEU A 592 35.32 -12.20 33.53
C LEU A 592 35.29 -13.21 34.69
N LEU A 593 34.62 -14.36 34.53
CA LEU A 593 34.54 -15.42 35.53
C LEU A 593 35.91 -16.02 35.81
N GLY A 594 36.75 -16.23 34.79
CA GLY A 594 38.15 -16.64 34.99
C GLY A 594 38.96 -15.62 35.77
N ARG A 595 38.78 -14.32 35.55
CA ARG A 595 39.47 -13.24 36.29
C ARG A 595 39.12 -13.17 37.80
N ILE A 596 37.92 -13.62 38.17
CA ILE A 596 37.49 -13.69 39.58
C ILE A 596 37.74 -15.05 40.20
N GLY A 597 38.32 -16.00 39.46
CA GLY A 597 38.70 -17.33 39.98
C GLY A 597 37.55 -18.34 40.03
N ALA A 598 36.45 -18.12 39.30
CA ALA A 598 35.34 -19.06 39.23
C ALA A 598 35.67 -20.22 38.26
N GLU A 599 35.49 -21.47 38.70
CA GLU A 599 35.61 -22.65 37.86
C GLU A 599 34.30 -22.86 37.08
N THR A 600 34.34 -22.66 35.75
CA THR A 600 33.15 -22.75 34.92
C THR A 600 33.35 -23.62 33.67
N ILE A 601 32.30 -24.36 33.32
CA ILE A 601 32.21 -25.09 32.05
C ILE A 601 31.23 -24.35 31.15
N THR A 602 31.66 -24.05 29.94
CA THR A 602 30.89 -23.28 28.98
C THR A 602 30.15 -24.22 27.99
N VAL A 603 28.87 -23.98 27.81
CA VAL A 603 28.00 -24.67 26.83
C VAL A 603 27.44 -23.62 25.90
N ASN A 604 27.29 -23.96 24.60
CA ASN A 604 26.72 -23.06 23.60
C ASN A 604 27.36 -21.67 23.56
N ALA A 605 28.68 -21.59 23.76
CA ALA A 605 29.43 -20.34 23.76
C ALA A 605 29.85 -19.85 22.37
N ALA A 606 29.72 -20.69 21.33
CA ALA A 606 30.02 -20.30 19.97
C ALA A 606 29.03 -19.23 19.47
N THR A 607 29.54 -18.17 18.86
CA THR A 607 28.72 -17.08 18.37
C THR A 607 28.47 -17.26 16.87
N GLY A 608 27.19 -17.39 16.45
CA GLY A 608 26.82 -17.54 15.02
C GLY A 608 25.38 -17.13 14.76
N GLN A 609 25.09 -16.70 13.54
CA GLN A 609 23.75 -16.22 13.15
C GLN A 609 22.68 -17.32 13.08
N ALA A 610 23.08 -18.58 12.97
CA ALA A 610 22.15 -19.72 12.90
C ALA A 610 21.66 -20.20 14.28
N PHE A 611 22.32 -19.78 15.33
CA PHE A 611 22.11 -20.22 16.70
C PHE A 611 21.39 -19.11 17.48
N GLY A 612 20.27 -19.30 18.05
CA GLY A 612 19.54 -18.29 18.80
C GLY A 612 18.03 -18.33 18.62
N ARG A 613 17.55 -19.28 17.82
CA ARG A 613 16.12 -19.49 17.60
C ARG A 613 15.64 -20.64 18.49
N ARG A 614 15.37 -20.33 19.78
CA ARG A 614 14.77 -21.30 20.68
C ARG A 614 13.25 -21.11 20.70
N THR A 615 12.50 -22.17 20.43
CA THR A 615 11.07 -22.24 20.75
C THR A 615 10.92 -22.53 22.25
N ALA A 616 9.74 -22.29 22.81
CA ALA A 616 9.48 -22.62 24.23
C ALA A 616 9.78 -24.10 24.52
N THR A 617 9.42 -25.01 23.63
CA THR A 617 9.71 -26.45 23.76
C THR A 617 11.21 -26.74 23.74
N GLN A 618 11.97 -26.09 22.85
CA GLN A 618 13.42 -26.22 22.80
C GLN A 618 14.09 -25.67 24.06
N TYR A 619 13.57 -24.56 24.59
CA TYR A 619 14.04 -23.95 25.82
C TYR A 619 13.95 -24.92 27.02
N ASP A 620 12.79 -25.58 27.19
CA ASP A 620 12.58 -26.59 28.22
C ASP A 620 13.48 -27.83 28.04
N GLN A 621 13.71 -28.24 26.78
CA GLN A 621 14.63 -29.34 26.48
C GLN A 621 16.08 -28.98 26.85
N ASP A 622 16.52 -27.76 26.51
CA ASP A 622 17.88 -27.28 26.84
C ASP A 622 18.09 -27.18 28.34
N LEU A 623 17.08 -26.72 29.11
CA LEU A 623 17.15 -26.75 30.58
C LEU A 623 17.33 -28.17 31.13
N ARG A 624 16.61 -29.16 30.61
CA ARG A 624 16.78 -30.58 31.01
C ARG A 624 18.16 -31.09 30.65
N HIS A 625 18.68 -30.78 29.47
CA HIS A 625 20.01 -31.14 29.02
C HIS A 625 21.09 -30.52 29.94
N LEU A 626 20.96 -29.24 30.24
CA LEU A 626 21.88 -28.53 31.15
C LEU A 626 21.87 -29.19 32.53
N SER A 627 20.69 -29.53 33.10
CA SER A 627 20.56 -30.27 34.35
C SER A 627 21.25 -31.65 34.30
N ALA A 628 21.11 -32.37 33.20
CA ALA A 628 21.79 -33.66 33.04
C ALA A 628 23.31 -33.50 32.96
N ILE A 629 23.81 -32.46 32.28
CA ILE A 629 25.28 -32.15 32.27
C ILE A 629 25.78 -31.84 33.68
N CYS A 630 25.08 -30.95 34.41
CA CYS A 630 25.47 -30.61 35.81
C CYS A 630 25.60 -31.85 36.70
N ARG A 631 24.64 -32.75 36.64
CA ARG A 631 24.66 -34.03 37.39
C ARG A 631 25.81 -34.92 36.97
N ALA A 632 26.05 -35.06 35.65
CA ALA A 632 27.09 -35.95 35.14
C ALA A 632 28.51 -35.56 35.54
N ILE A 633 28.77 -34.25 35.71
CA ILE A 633 30.10 -33.74 36.06
C ILE A 633 30.20 -33.29 37.52
N GLY A 634 29.14 -33.45 38.32
CA GLY A 634 29.11 -33.06 39.72
C GLY A 634 29.21 -31.54 39.92
N ALA A 635 28.64 -30.73 39.04
CA ALA A 635 28.59 -29.28 39.21
C ALA A 635 27.59 -28.89 40.30
N GLN A 636 27.92 -27.86 41.07
CA GLN A 636 27.08 -27.34 42.14
C GLN A 636 25.94 -26.48 41.63
N ALA A 637 26.09 -25.89 40.43
CA ALA A 637 25.07 -25.05 39.82
C ALA A 637 25.15 -25.11 38.30
N GLY A 638 24.00 -24.95 37.67
CA GLY A 638 23.84 -24.67 36.23
C GLY A 638 23.18 -23.32 36.03
N ALA A 639 23.55 -22.63 34.98
CA ALA A 639 22.94 -21.36 34.58
C ALA A 639 22.70 -21.34 33.08
N MET A 640 21.48 -21.00 32.65
CA MET A 640 21.14 -20.75 31.25
C MET A 640 20.83 -19.28 31.04
N MET A 641 21.47 -18.67 30.07
CA MET A 641 21.33 -17.26 29.76
C MET A 641 20.51 -17.06 28.47
N ASP A 642 19.82 -15.93 28.40
CA ASP A 642 19.27 -15.47 27.13
C ASP A 642 20.38 -14.87 26.24
N ASN A 643 20.02 -14.56 24.98
CA ASN A 643 20.98 -14.18 23.94
C ASN A 643 21.76 -12.89 24.23
N ASP A 644 21.28 -12.02 25.10
CA ASP A 644 21.87 -10.70 25.38
C ASP A 644 22.11 -10.41 26.86
N GLY A 645 21.94 -11.42 27.71
CA GLY A 645 22.29 -11.36 29.13
C GLY A 645 21.29 -10.58 29.99
N THR A 646 20.04 -10.49 29.58
CA THR A 646 18.98 -9.84 30.38
C THR A 646 18.28 -10.79 31.33
N ARG A 647 18.35 -12.10 31.07
CA ARG A 647 17.73 -13.15 31.87
C ARG A 647 18.72 -14.29 32.11
N ILE A 648 18.66 -14.84 33.32
CA ILE A 648 19.38 -16.04 33.71
C ILE A 648 18.42 -16.97 34.45
N ASP A 649 18.38 -18.23 34.04
CA ASP A 649 17.67 -19.29 34.76
C ASP A 649 18.70 -20.21 35.44
N LEU A 650 18.52 -20.45 36.74
CA LEU A 650 19.42 -21.25 37.56
C LEU A 650 18.88 -22.67 37.75
N ILE A 651 19.78 -23.65 37.73
CA ILE A 651 19.48 -25.07 37.89
C ILE A 651 20.30 -25.61 39.05
#